data_725671dbbc69f93cc35c2ac8c3ce5eed
#
_entry.id   725671dbbc69f93cc35c2ac8c3ce5eed
#
_cell.length_a   1.000
_cell.length_b   1.000
_cell.length_c   1.000
_cell.angle_alpha   90.00
_cell.angle_beta   90.00
_cell.angle_gamma   90.00
#
_symmetry.space_group_name_H-M   'P 1'
#
loop_
_entity.id
_entity.type
_entity.pdbx_description
1 polymer ?
#
loop_
_entity_poly.entity_id
_entity_poly.type
_entity_poly.pdbx_seq_one_letter_code
_entity_poly.pdbx_strand_id
1 'polypeptide(L)'
;MRSRWTLLAGLLLAGAAAFAQIPEPGPHPRLLVSDEERGQDEGYHYQYEYSLKDLQRCVGANPVARQADNVIVAFCDAALAKPPVTRTFIGRRLLGTSREALKRIFWLSYTYRVHGGEAYARRAIDEMLAASAFSDWNPAHFLDVGEMTMALAIGYDWLYDKMTPRERKTVARAILDKGLKPASDKKNAWFYKNENNWNSVCNAGMVYGALAVWEEDPDFCRSMLMKSLESNKLACHAYEGGGYPEGYNYWGYGASFQLMLAAAVNYAFPGKDGLYVNDMALSFDFVRFTATPAGNCFSFSDAYRKAKAQYMQVFGNRWGLYPEIRVMEETGFRRLCEERLFPMFLIGMAGHGLSADVPVDHYFQCGGTTPIFVYRSGWRSRDDDYLGIKGGLTMSSHSHCDQGSFYFESDGVTWATDLGMQNYNSLETAGVDLWDMTQDSERWSVFRIGPFSHNILTVNGHTPKVNHPVSFSRTWTPEEGARQNRIGAEMDLTELYTEDLDSCKRAVYLWDENLEVMDLIQAGDSVCTVRWAMCTEAPDVSLHPNPRFTEPKCPEADQEFTLRGGWHQRYLSAELLDERRGAFPGPGWGPLDVEYHEGDFEDLLPDGLPPLHAHIWPTTYDPGALEVDGMQYLHETDVPNPGTSLIGYTFTLQPHQKVVLHVRLYRYL
;
A
#
# COMPACT_ATOMS: atom_id res chain seq x y z
N MET A 1 17.27 15.90 30.57
CA MET A 1 17.39 16.47 29.22
C MET A 1 18.79 16.50 28.62
N ARG A 2 19.88 16.61 29.41
CA ARG A 2 21.27 16.62 28.84
C ARG A 2 21.81 15.28 28.34
N SER A 3 21.32 14.12 28.81
CA SER A 3 21.85 12.81 28.42
C SER A 3 21.33 12.26 27.06
N ARG A 4 20.19 12.74 26.57
CA ARG A 4 19.64 12.31 25.26
C ARG A 4 20.34 12.98 24.07
N TRP A 5 20.81 14.21 24.22
CA TRP A 5 21.54 14.93 23.17
C TRP A 5 22.96 14.39 22.94
N THR A 6 23.61 13.87 23.99
CA THR A 6 24.95 13.27 23.87
C THR A 6 24.92 11.90 23.19
N LEU A 7 23.85 11.12 23.36
CA LEU A 7 23.68 9.85 22.63
C LEU A 7 23.36 10.06 21.14
N LEU A 8 22.49 11.03 20.81
CA LEU A 8 22.19 11.36 19.39
C LEU A 8 23.42 11.91 18.66
N ALA A 9 24.18 12.79 19.29
CA ALA A 9 25.43 13.32 18.73
C ALA A 9 26.50 12.24 18.56
N GLY A 10 26.57 11.27 19.48
CA GLY A 10 27.49 10.14 19.38
C GLY A 10 27.13 9.17 18.25
N LEU A 11 25.85 8.92 18.02
CA LEU A 11 25.35 8.09 16.91
C LEU A 11 25.53 8.78 15.55
N LEU A 12 25.31 10.08 15.46
CA LEU A 12 25.56 10.86 14.25
C LEU A 12 27.05 10.95 13.90
N LEU A 13 27.94 11.07 14.89
CA LEU A 13 29.39 11.08 14.69
C LEU A 13 29.93 9.68 14.35
N ALA A 14 29.39 8.62 14.93
CA ALA A 14 29.77 7.26 14.60
C ALA A 14 29.30 6.85 13.19
N GLY A 15 28.11 7.27 12.79
CA GLY A 15 27.61 7.10 11.42
C GLY A 15 28.46 7.83 10.38
N ALA A 16 28.80 9.11 10.62
CA ALA A 16 29.67 9.87 9.71
C ALA A 16 31.08 9.30 9.60
N ALA A 17 31.64 8.77 10.69
CA ALA A 17 32.97 8.13 10.69
C ALA A 17 32.96 6.76 9.98
N ALA A 18 31.86 6.00 10.05
CA ALA A 18 31.74 4.72 9.36
C ALA A 18 31.61 4.88 7.83
N PHE A 19 30.96 5.96 7.35
CA PHE A 19 30.85 6.27 5.93
C PHE A 19 32.15 6.86 5.32
N ALA A 20 33.03 7.44 6.11
CA ALA A 20 34.32 7.97 5.65
C ALA A 20 35.29 6.91 5.12
N GLN A 21 34.98 5.62 5.24
CA GLN A 21 35.81 4.49 4.83
C GLN A 21 35.03 3.41 4.05
N ILE A 22 34.18 3.80 3.09
CA ILE A 22 33.62 2.81 2.16
C ILE A 22 34.78 2.25 1.32
N PRO A 23 35.09 0.94 1.41
CA PRO A 23 36.15 0.34 0.61
C PRO A 23 35.79 0.33 -0.87
N GLU A 24 36.72 -0.01 -1.72
CA GLU A 24 36.44 -0.28 -3.12
C GLU A 24 35.59 -1.57 -3.22
N PRO A 25 34.58 -1.59 -4.11
CA PRO A 25 33.80 -2.79 -4.35
C PRO A 25 34.68 -3.86 -5.02
N GLY A 26 34.35 -5.13 -4.83
CA GLY A 26 35.01 -6.25 -5.47
C GLY A 26 34.92 -6.28 -7.00
N PRO A 27 35.48 -7.28 -7.68
CA PRO A 27 35.39 -7.44 -9.13
C PRO A 27 33.93 -7.74 -9.56
N HIS A 28 33.63 -7.56 -10.87
CA HIS A 28 32.38 -8.01 -11.46
C HIS A 28 32.28 -9.55 -11.52
N PRO A 29 31.10 -10.17 -11.30
CA PRO A 29 29.84 -9.53 -10.87
C PRO A 29 29.83 -9.21 -9.38
N ARG A 30 29.42 -7.99 -9.04
CA ARG A 30 29.39 -7.47 -7.65
C ARG A 30 27.99 -7.06 -7.19
N LEU A 31 26.97 -7.31 -7.98
CA LEU A 31 25.58 -7.00 -7.66
C LEU A 31 24.76 -8.28 -7.52
N LEU A 32 23.96 -8.37 -6.43
CA LEU A 32 22.90 -9.34 -6.18
C LEU A 32 23.32 -10.82 -6.02
N VAL A 33 24.10 -11.38 -6.92
CA VAL A 33 24.42 -12.81 -6.94
C VAL A 33 25.91 -13.02 -7.28
N SER A 34 26.64 -13.72 -6.42
CA SER A 34 28.05 -14.05 -6.65
C SER A 34 28.22 -15.32 -7.48
N ASP A 35 29.38 -15.46 -8.13
CA ASP A 35 29.79 -16.70 -8.74
C ASP A 35 30.42 -17.67 -7.74
N GLU A 36 30.93 -17.16 -6.64
CA GLU A 36 31.56 -17.92 -5.56
C GLU A 36 30.59 -18.27 -4.45
N GLU A 37 30.71 -19.48 -3.87
CA GLU A 37 30.01 -19.85 -2.65
C GLU A 37 30.59 -19.05 -1.48
N ARG A 38 29.75 -18.28 -0.80
CA ARG A 38 30.08 -17.59 0.45
C ARG A 38 29.54 -18.39 1.62
N GLY A 39 30.32 -18.45 2.72
CA GLY A 39 29.89 -19.12 3.95
C GLY A 39 28.65 -18.48 4.54
N GLN A 40 27.73 -19.30 5.05
CA GLN A 40 26.58 -18.81 5.81
C GLN A 40 27.09 -18.26 7.15
N ASP A 41 26.84 -16.98 7.41
CA ASP A 41 27.04 -16.40 8.73
C ASP A 41 25.77 -16.64 9.57
N GLU A 42 25.92 -17.17 10.80
CA GLU A 42 24.80 -17.57 11.66
C GLU A 42 24.08 -16.38 12.34
N GLY A 43 24.36 -15.15 11.92
CA GLY A 43 23.71 -13.94 12.43
C GLY A 43 22.31 -13.71 11.83
N TYR A 44 21.47 -12.99 12.57
CA TYR A 44 20.10 -12.51 12.18
C TYR A 44 20.17 -11.45 11.07
N HIS A 45 20.98 -11.66 10.06
CA HIS A 45 21.17 -10.74 8.97
C HIS A 45 20.29 -11.20 7.82
N TYR A 46 19.58 -10.25 7.20
CA TYR A 46 18.98 -10.47 5.89
C TYR A 46 20.12 -10.87 4.95
N GLN A 47 20.35 -12.17 4.84
CA GLN A 47 21.46 -12.72 4.05
C GLN A 47 21.12 -12.57 2.58
N TYR A 48 21.65 -11.51 1.97
CA TYR A 48 21.59 -11.29 0.53
C TYR A 48 22.79 -11.95 -0.19
N GLU A 49 23.50 -12.84 0.50
CA GLU A 49 24.71 -13.48 0.00
C GLU A 49 24.39 -14.82 -0.64
N TYR A 50 23.75 -14.80 -1.81
CA TYR A 50 23.47 -16.02 -2.55
C TYR A 50 24.44 -16.21 -3.69
N SER A 51 24.92 -17.46 -3.86
CA SER A 51 25.73 -17.83 -4.99
C SER A 51 24.84 -18.21 -6.19
N LEU A 52 25.42 -18.09 -7.38
CA LEU A 52 24.76 -18.59 -8.60
C LEU A 52 24.43 -20.08 -8.49
N LYS A 53 25.29 -20.88 -7.83
CA LYS A 53 25.04 -22.30 -7.61
C LYS A 53 23.84 -22.56 -6.71
N ASP A 54 23.62 -21.74 -5.67
CA ASP A 54 22.45 -21.87 -4.81
C ASP A 54 21.18 -21.59 -5.59
N LEU A 55 21.19 -20.57 -6.43
CA LEU A 55 20.09 -20.23 -7.32
C LEU A 55 19.78 -21.36 -8.32
N GLN A 56 20.82 -21.90 -8.97
CA GLN A 56 20.68 -23.03 -9.90
C GLN A 56 20.16 -24.29 -9.21
N ARG A 57 20.62 -24.55 -8.01
CA ARG A 57 20.15 -25.68 -7.16
C ARG A 57 18.69 -25.50 -6.78
N CYS A 58 18.28 -24.30 -6.37
CA CYS A 58 16.90 -23.97 -6.01
C CYS A 58 15.96 -24.19 -7.20
N VAL A 59 16.28 -23.64 -8.36
CA VAL A 59 15.50 -23.81 -9.61
C VAL A 59 15.42 -25.28 -10.01
N GLY A 60 16.51 -26.04 -9.88
CA GLY A 60 16.55 -27.48 -10.20
C GLY A 60 15.73 -28.35 -9.26
N ALA A 61 15.67 -28.03 -7.97
CA ALA A 61 15.08 -28.88 -6.94
C ALA A 61 13.65 -28.49 -6.53
N ASN A 62 13.32 -27.17 -6.50
CA ASN A 62 12.04 -26.69 -6.00
C ASN A 62 11.01 -26.53 -7.13
N PRO A 63 9.82 -27.18 -7.05
CA PRO A 63 8.80 -27.08 -8.10
C PRO A 63 8.26 -25.67 -8.33
N VAL A 64 8.08 -24.87 -7.27
CA VAL A 64 7.61 -23.48 -7.37
C VAL A 64 8.66 -22.61 -8.05
N ALA A 65 9.93 -22.75 -7.64
CA ALA A 65 11.03 -22.04 -8.27
C ALA A 65 11.16 -22.39 -9.76
N ARG A 66 11.02 -23.66 -10.11
CA ARG A 66 11.05 -24.12 -11.52
C ARG A 66 9.91 -23.54 -12.32
N GLN A 67 8.69 -23.47 -11.76
CA GLN A 67 7.55 -22.88 -12.45
C GLN A 67 7.76 -21.37 -12.68
N ALA A 68 8.26 -20.65 -11.68
CA ALA A 68 8.59 -19.24 -11.79
C ALA A 68 9.71 -18.98 -12.81
N ASP A 69 10.76 -19.79 -12.80
CA ASP A 69 11.87 -19.75 -13.73
C ASP A 69 11.41 -19.99 -15.18
N ASN A 70 10.55 -20.98 -15.41
CA ASN A 70 9.96 -21.24 -16.73
C ASN A 70 9.23 -20.02 -17.31
N VAL A 71 8.58 -19.21 -16.46
CA VAL A 71 7.94 -17.96 -16.89
C VAL A 71 8.97 -16.94 -17.37
N ILE A 72 10.09 -16.82 -16.65
CA ILE A 72 11.18 -15.93 -17.03
C ILE A 72 11.81 -16.37 -18.37
N VAL A 73 12.12 -17.67 -18.48
CA VAL A 73 12.73 -18.21 -19.73
C VAL A 73 11.79 -18.02 -20.91
N ALA A 74 10.51 -18.35 -20.79
CA ALA A 74 9.53 -18.19 -21.87
C ALA A 74 9.39 -16.73 -22.32
N PHE A 75 9.46 -15.77 -21.39
CA PHE A 75 9.49 -14.36 -21.72
C PHE A 75 10.79 -13.99 -22.49
N CYS A 76 11.92 -14.50 -22.04
CA CYS A 76 13.23 -14.23 -22.68
C CYS A 76 13.27 -14.81 -24.09
N ASP A 77 12.77 -16.02 -24.32
CA ASP A 77 12.65 -16.62 -25.65
C ASP A 77 11.82 -15.72 -26.59
N ALA A 78 10.68 -15.24 -26.11
CA ALA A 78 9.85 -14.33 -26.89
C ALA A 78 10.53 -12.96 -27.12
N ALA A 79 11.36 -12.51 -26.19
CA ALA A 79 12.09 -11.25 -26.29
C ALA A 79 13.20 -11.31 -27.35
N LEU A 80 13.79 -12.47 -27.62
CA LEU A 80 14.83 -12.60 -28.66
C LEU A 80 14.36 -12.14 -30.05
N ALA A 81 13.06 -12.33 -30.37
CA ALA A 81 12.48 -11.95 -31.65
C ALA A 81 11.96 -10.50 -31.71
N LYS A 82 11.93 -9.76 -30.58
CA LYS A 82 11.40 -8.39 -30.53
C LYS A 82 12.52 -7.36 -30.81
N PRO A 83 12.21 -6.17 -31.36
CA PRO A 83 13.20 -5.10 -31.43
C PRO A 83 13.59 -4.62 -30.01
N PRO A 84 14.79 -4.07 -29.82
CA PRO A 84 15.18 -3.41 -28.58
C PRO A 84 14.24 -2.25 -28.20
N VAL A 85 14.29 -1.84 -26.93
CA VAL A 85 13.49 -0.71 -26.43
C VAL A 85 13.72 0.56 -27.22
N THR A 86 12.67 1.35 -27.39
CA THR A 86 12.71 2.67 -28.02
C THR A 86 12.27 3.74 -27.02
N ARG A 87 12.75 4.99 -27.20
CA ARG A 87 12.43 6.10 -26.30
C ARG A 87 11.00 6.58 -26.54
N THR A 88 10.05 6.01 -25.79
CA THR A 88 8.61 6.27 -25.95
C THR A 88 8.02 6.83 -24.67
N PHE A 89 7.24 7.91 -24.77
CA PHE A 89 6.59 8.59 -23.67
C PHE A 89 5.09 8.23 -23.58
N ILE A 90 4.60 8.17 -22.35
CA ILE A 90 3.16 8.21 -22.03
C ILE A 90 2.94 9.48 -21.19
N GLY A 91 2.25 10.47 -21.75
CA GLY A 91 2.21 11.79 -21.15
C GLY A 91 3.63 12.36 -20.99
N ARG A 92 3.97 12.81 -19.78
CA ARG A 92 5.31 13.35 -19.45
C ARG A 92 6.34 12.27 -19.02
N ARG A 93 5.97 10.99 -19.00
CA ARG A 93 6.74 9.92 -18.39
C ARG A 93 7.39 8.99 -19.42
N LEU A 94 8.69 8.74 -19.29
CA LEU A 94 9.43 7.68 -19.96
C LEU A 94 9.37 6.36 -19.17
N LEU A 95 8.71 6.35 -18.02
CA LEU A 95 8.73 5.30 -17.00
C LEU A 95 8.37 3.91 -17.56
N GLY A 96 7.39 3.84 -18.48
CA GLY A 96 7.04 2.60 -19.15
C GLY A 96 8.21 1.98 -19.92
N THR A 97 8.98 2.80 -20.64
CA THR A 97 10.20 2.36 -21.35
C THR A 97 11.30 1.93 -20.36
N SER A 98 11.51 2.70 -19.27
CA SER A 98 12.53 2.35 -18.26
C SER A 98 12.21 1.01 -17.58
N ARG A 99 10.95 0.77 -17.26
CA ARG A 99 10.45 -0.49 -16.68
C ARG A 99 10.59 -1.68 -17.63
N GLU A 100 10.30 -1.47 -18.91
CA GLU A 100 10.48 -2.52 -19.93
C GLU A 100 11.97 -2.82 -20.14
N ALA A 101 12.84 -1.82 -20.16
CA ALA A 101 14.29 -2.00 -20.23
C ALA A 101 14.80 -2.78 -19.00
N LEU A 102 14.39 -2.40 -17.79
CA LEU A 102 14.76 -3.10 -16.56
C LEU A 102 14.33 -4.56 -16.60
N LYS A 103 13.09 -4.82 -17.01
CA LYS A 103 12.58 -6.18 -17.16
C LYS A 103 13.41 -7.00 -18.13
N ARG A 104 13.59 -6.51 -19.37
CA ARG A 104 14.29 -7.25 -20.41
C ARG A 104 15.75 -7.51 -20.04
N ILE A 105 16.47 -6.47 -19.60
CA ILE A 105 17.89 -6.59 -19.26
C ILE A 105 18.07 -7.53 -18.08
N PHE A 106 17.31 -7.37 -17.01
CA PHE A 106 17.44 -8.19 -15.81
C PHE A 106 17.08 -9.66 -16.08
N TRP A 107 15.93 -9.92 -16.76
CA TRP A 107 15.47 -11.27 -17.05
C TRP A 107 16.38 -12.01 -18.04
N LEU A 108 16.84 -11.34 -19.08
CA LEU A 108 17.79 -11.93 -20.05
C LEU A 108 19.14 -12.23 -19.40
N SER A 109 19.65 -11.31 -18.57
CA SER A 109 20.89 -11.52 -17.83
C SER A 109 20.77 -12.66 -16.82
N TYR A 110 19.64 -12.75 -16.12
CA TYR A 110 19.29 -13.87 -15.22
C TYR A 110 19.29 -15.19 -16.00
N THR A 111 18.53 -15.27 -17.11
CA THR A 111 18.40 -16.50 -17.91
C THR A 111 19.78 -16.96 -18.43
N TYR A 112 20.60 -16.01 -18.90
CA TYR A 112 21.96 -16.32 -19.29
C TYR A 112 22.80 -16.89 -18.14
N ARG A 113 22.76 -16.28 -16.95
CA ARG A 113 23.58 -16.71 -15.80
C ARG A 113 23.13 -18.08 -15.28
N VAL A 114 21.82 -18.32 -15.20
CA VAL A 114 21.27 -19.57 -14.64
C VAL A 114 21.37 -20.74 -15.63
N HIS A 115 21.07 -20.50 -16.90
CA HIS A 115 20.94 -21.56 -17.92
C HIS A 115 21.99 -21.51 -19.03
N GLY A 116 22.77 -20.42 -19.12
CA GLY A 116 23.64 -20.18 -20.24
C GLY A 116 22.89 -19.64 -21.47
N GLY A 117 23.49 -19.78 -22.66
CA GLY A 117 22.88 -19.32 -23.91
C GLY A 117 23.32 -17.92 -24.33
N GLU A 118 24.34 -17.84 -25.22
CA GLU A 118 24.93 -16.56 -25.67
C GLU A 118 23.90 -15.61 -26.31
N ALA A 119 22.80 -16.13 -26.87
CA ALA A 119 21.74 -15.31 -27.44
C ALA A 119 21.07 -14.40 -26.39
N TYR A 120 20.87 -14.88 -25.15
CA TYR A 120 20.28 -14.09 -24.09
C TYR A 120 21.24 -12.96 -23.66
N ALA A 121 22.53 -13.29 -23.46
CA ALA A 121 23.53 -12.28 -23.14
C ALA A 121 23.64 -11.22 -24.23
N ARG A 122 23.70 -11.61 -25.49
CA ARG A 122 23.77 -10.70 -26.63
C ARG A 122 22.56 -9.79 -26.67
N ARG A 123 21.37 -10.37 -26.50
CA ARG A 123 20.13 -9.61 -26.50
C ARG A 123 20.07 -8.59 -25.35
N ALA A 124 20.49 -8.93 -24.14
CA ALA A 124 20.55 -8.01 -23.03
C ALA A 124 21.52 -6.85 -23.31
N ILE A 125 22.67 -7.16 -23.92
CA ILE A 125 23.65 -6.15 -24.34
C ILE A 125 23.03 -5.21 -25.40
N ASP A 126 22.29 -5.73 -26.39
CA ASP A 126 21.62 -4.93 -27.41
C ASP A 126 20.56 -3.98 -26.80
N GLU A 127 19.81 -4.41 -25.77
CA GLU A 127 18.89 -3.55 -25.01
C GLU A 127 19.65 -2.41 -24.28
N MET A 128 20.78 -2.75 -23.63
CA MET A 128 21.62 -1.73 -22.97
C MET A 128 22.17 -0.72 -23.95
N LEU A 129 22.66 -1.15 -25.13
CA LEU A 129 23.17 -0.28 -26.19
C LEU A 129 22.04 0.61 -26.74
N ALA A 130 20.85 0.08 -26.96
CA ALA A 130 19.68 0.85 -27.40
C ALA A 130 19.31 1.95 -26.39
N ALA A 131 19.20 1.61 -25.11
CA ALA A 131 18.92 2.57 -24.04
C ALA A 131 20.06 3.60 -23.88
N SER A 132 21.31 3.19 -24.10
CA SER A 132 22.47 4.07 -24.10
C SER A 132 22.43 5.10 -25.23
N ALA A 133 21.79 4.79 -26.35
CA ALA A 133 21.65 5.68 -27.49
C ALA A 133 20.53 6.75 -27.33
N PHE A 134 19.66 6.66 -26.33
CA PHE A 134 18.65 7.68 -26.07
C PHE A 134 19.31 9.05 -25.80
N SER A 135 18.63 10.15 -26.14
CA SER A 135 19.16 11.50 -25.87
C SER A 135 19.38 11.74 -24.36
N ASP A 136 18.44 11.32 -23.55
CA ASP A 136 18.43 11.36 -22.10
C ASP A 136 17.47 10.29 -21.57
N TRP A 137 17.40 10.13 -20.23
CA TRP A 137 16.47 9.23 -19.54
C TRP A 137 15.39 9.99 -18.78
N ASN A 138 14.98 11.15 -19.30
CA ASN A 138 13.92 12.01 -18.75
C ASN A 138 14.17 12.48 -17.31
N PRO A 139 15.21 13.28 -17.04
CA PRO A 139 15.50 13.71 -15.66
C PRO A 139 14.44 14.64 -15.06
N ALA A 140 13.46 15.13 -15.84
CA ALA A 140 12.32 15.87 -15.34
C ALA A 140 11.34 14.97 -14.53
N HIS A 141 11.38 13.66 -14.75
CA HIS A 141 10.64 12.66 -13.97
C HIS A 141 11.62 11.57 -13.49
N PHE A 142 12.31 11.81 -12.38
CA PHE A 142 13.52 11.10 -11.99
C PHE A 142 13.36 9.61 -11.69
N LEU A 143 12.12 9.12 -11.46
CA LEU A 143 11.85 7.67 -11.43
C LEU A 143 12.27 6.97 -12.72
N ASP A 144 12.12 7.64 -13.87
CA ASP A 144 12.51 7.13 -15.18
C ASP A 144 14.02 6.90 -15.23
N VAL A 145 14.80 7.86 -14.69
CA VAL A 145 16.25 7.79 -14.56
C VAL A 145 16.67 6.69 -13.60
N GLY A 146 16.02 6.63 -12.41
CA GLY A 146 16.35 5.65 -11.37
C GLY A 146 16.20 4.21 -11.88
N GLU A 147 15.06 3.88 -12.49
CA GLU A 147 14.81 2.53 -13.02
C GLU A 147 15.69 2.20 -14.23
N MET A 148 15.92 3.15 -15.14
CA MET A 148 16.81 2.93 -16.28
C MET A 148 18.26 2.72 -15.84
N THR A 149 18.74 3.49 -14.87
CA THR A 149 20.09 3.34 -14.30
C THR A 149 20.28 1.96 -13.69
N MET A 150 19.31 1.50 -12.89
CA MET A 150 19.33 0.16 -12.29
C MET A 150 19.36 -0.92 -13.38
N ALA A 151 18.56 -0.76 -14.43
CA ALA A 151 18.51 -1.71 -15.55
C ALA A 151 19.88 -1.92 -16.18
N LEU A 152 20.53 -0.81 -16.59
CA LEU A 152 21.84 -0.89 -17.22
C LEU A 152 22.93 -1.34 -16.24
N ALA A 153 22.83 -0.95 -14.96
CA ALA A 153 23.79 -1.36 -13.94
C ALA A 153 23.78 -2.88 -13.70
N ILE A 154 22.63 -3.51 -13.58
CA ILE A 154 22.51 -4.97 -13.42
C ILE A 154 23.08 -5.68 -14.67
N GLY A 155 22.65 -5.26 -15.86
CA GLY A 155 23.15 -5.87 -17.10
C GLY A 155 24.64 -5.68 -17.30
N TYR A 156 25.17 -4.48 -17.01
CA TYR A 156 26.59 -4.15 -17.10
C TYR A 156 27.43 -5.03 -16.18
N ASP A 157 27.01 -5.16 -14.91
CA ASP A 157 27.71 -5.94 -13.91
C ASP A 157 27.69 -7.45 -14.24
N TRP A 158 26.50 -7.99 -14.56
CA TRP A 158 26.31 -9.42 -14.78
C TRP A 158 26.85 -9.94 -16.10
N LEU A 159 27.00 -9.07 -17.11
CA LEU A 159 27.48 -9.40 -18.45
C LEU A 159 28.81 -8.72 -18.77
N TYR A 160 29.55 -8.27 -17.73
CA TYR A 160 30.78 -7.50 -17.90
C TYR A 160 31.78 -8.19 -18.86
N ASP A 161 32.02 -9.50 -18.67
CA ASP A 161 32.94 -10.29 -19.49
C ASP A 161 32.38 -10.68 -20.87
N LYS A 162 31.08 -10.46 -21.12
CA LYS A 162 30.45 -10.71 -22.42
C LYS A 162 30.43 -9.50 -23.33
N MET A 163 30.68 -8.31 -22.80
CA MET A 163 30.76 -7.08 -23.55
C MET A 163 32.18 -6.87 -24.07
N THR A 164 32.28 -6.39 -25.30
CA THR A 164 33.55 -5.85 -25.82
C THR A 164 33.95 -4.59 -25.05
N PRO A 165 35.25 -4.21 -25.05
CA PRO A 165 35.69 -2.97 -24.39
C PRO A 165 34.96 -1.71 -24.89
N ARG A 166 34.54 -1.68 -26.15
CA ARG A 166 33.76 -0.58 -26.74
C ARG A 166 32.35 -0.53 -26.18
N GLU A 167 31.69 -1.66 -26.06
CA GLU A 167 30.34 -1.78 -25.51
C GLU A 167 30.34 -1.40 -24.02
N ARG A 168 31.31 -1.92 -23.25
CA ARG A 168 31.48 -1.53 -21.84
C ARG A 168 31.60 -0.03 -21.68
N LYS A 169 32.50 0.60 -22.44
CA LYS A 169 32.68 2.06 -22.42
C LYS A 169 31.41 2.82 -22.79
N THR A 170 30.63 2.32 -23.76
CA THR A 170 29.38 2.97 -24.19
C THR A 170 28.32 2.91 -23.09
N VAL A 171 28.13 1.75 -22.49
CA VAL A 171 27.13 1.55 -21.42
C VAL A 171 27.52 2.28 -20.14
N ALA A 172 28.79 2.16 -19.71
CA ALA A 172 29.29 2.86 -18.51
C ALA A 172 29.16 4.39 -18.66
N ARG A 173 29.49 4.93 -19.82
CA ARG A 173 29.31 6.36 -20.09
C ARG A 173 27.84 6.78 -20.03
N ALA A 174 26.92 5.96 -20.54
CA ALA A 174 25.50 6.26 -20.47
C ALA A 174 24.99 6.23 -18.98
N ILE A 175 25.44 5.28 -18.17
CA ILE A 175 25.14 5.23 -16.73
C ILE A 175 25.65 6.52 -16.05
N LEU A 176 26.90 6.92 -16.31
CA LEU A 176 27.47 8.15 -15.75
C LEU A 176 26.70 9.39 -16.19
N ASP A 177 26.59 9.61 -17.53
CA ASP A 177 26.14 10.88 -18.10
C ASP A 177 24.61 11.07 -18.03
N LYS A 178 23.82 9.99 -18.16
CA LYS A 178 22.35 10.04 -18.21
C LYS A 178 21.69 9.55 -16.93
N GLY A 179 22.38 8.73 -16.14
CA GLY A 179 21.93 8.22 -14.85
C GLY A 179 22.42 9.05 -13.68
N LEU A 180 23.72 9.01 -13.39
CA LEU A 180 24.28 9.51 -12.15
C LEU A 180 24.46 11.04 -12.12
N LYS A 181 25.07 11.64 -13.15
CA LYS A 181 25.32 13.08 -13.20
C LYS A 181 24.07 13.93 -13.11
N PRO A 182 22.92 13.57 -13.74
CA PRO A 182 21.69 14.33 -13.59
C PRO A 182 21.18 14.42 -12.15
N ALA A 183 21.48 13.45 -11.27
CA ALA A 183 21.15 13.49 -9.85
C ALA A 183 21.92 14.56 -9.05
N SER A 184 23.01 15.09 -9.61
CA SER A 184 23.79 16.19 -9.02
C SER A 184 23.23 17.57 -9.37
N ASP A 185 22.34 17.68 -10.36
CA ASP A 185 21.67 18.93 -10.73
C ASP A 185 20.58 19.24 -9.69
N LYS A 186 20.63 20.44 -9.11
CA LYS A 186 19.67 20.88 -8.05
C LYS A 186 18.22 20.78 -8.49
N LYS A 187 17.90 21.00 -9.76
CA LYS A 187 16.52 20.92 -10.28
C LYS A 187 15.96 19.50 -10.28
N ASN A 188 16.81 18.48 -10.31
CA ASN A 188 16.43 17.06 -10.34
C ASN A 188 16.59 16.39 -8.97
N ALA A 189 17.31 17.03 -8.03
CA ALA A 189 17.79 16.46 -6.77
C ALA A 189 16.75 16.50 -5.64
N TRP A 190 15.50 16.85 -5.91
CA TRP A 190 14.45 16.99 -4.92
C TRP A 190 14.10 15.65 -4.25
N PHE A 191 14.20 14.53 -4.96
CA PHE A 191 13.92 13.19 -4.43
C PHE A 191 14.81 12.81 -3.24
N TYR A 192 16.01 13.39 -3.11
CA TYR A 192 16.89 13.17 -1.96
C TYR A 192 16.30 13.66 -0.62
N LYS A 193 15.26 14.49 -0.65
CA LYS A 193 14.61 15.06 0.54
C LYS A 193 13.25 14.42 0.83
N ASN A 194 12.81 13.50 0.01
CA ASN A 194 11.51 12.85 0.16
C ASN A 194 11.59 11.66 1.12
N GLU A 195 10.48 11.37 1.78
CA GLU A 195 10.30 10.23 2.67
C GLU A 195 9.45 9.11 2.03
N ASN A 196 9.05 9.27 0.76
CA ASN A 196 8.17 8.38 0.01
C ASN A 196 8.93 7.47 -0.97
N ASN A 197 8.20 6.70 -1.76
CA ASN A 197 8.74 5.77 -2.75
C ASN A 197 9.79 6.37 -3.72
N TRP A 198 9.71 7.66 -4.04
CA TRP A 198 10.69 8.34 -4.90
C TRP A 198 12.10 8.27 -4.33
N ASN A 199 12.24 8.43 -3.02
CA ASN A 199 13.55 8.34 -2.36
C ASN A 199 14.12 6.93 -2.53
N SER A 200 13.33 5.88 -2.22
CA SER A 200 13.79 4.50 -2.35
C SER A 200 14.19 4.15 -3.78
N VAL A 201 13.32 4.46 -4.75
CA VAL A 201 13.55 4.10 -6.17
C VAL A 201 14.73 4.83 -6.77
N CYS A 202 14.79 6.16 -6.60
CA CYS A 202 15.86 6.96 -7.20
C CYS A 202 17.22 6.64 -6.56
N ASN A 203 17.30 6.56 -5.22
CA ASN A 203 18.54 6.21 -4.55
C ASN A 203 19.01 4.80 -4.86
N ALA A 204 18.10 3.82 -4.99
CA ALA A 204 18.49 2.48 -5.44
C ALA A 204 19.12 2.53 -6.82
N GLY A 205 18.53 3.24 -7.78
CA GLY A 205 19.13 3.43 -9.10
C GLY A 205 20.54 4.06 -9.04
N MET A 206 20.71 5.08 -8.21
CA MET A 206 22.01 5.74 -8.02
C MET A 206 23.07 4.82 -7.41
N VAL A 207 22.68 4.04 -6.38
CA VAL A 207 23.57 3.05 -5.73
C VAL A 207 24.01 1.98 -6.73
N TYR A 208 23.05 1.39 -7.47
CA TYR A 208 23.37 0.39 -8.50
C TYR A 208 24.30 0.94 -9.58
N GLY A 209 23.99 2.13 -10.08
CA GLY A 209 24.82 2.79 -11.09
C GLY A 209 26.24 3.05 -10.58
N ALA A 210 26.38 3.63 -9.38
CA ALA A 210 27.69 3.92 -8.79
C ALA A 210 28.54 2.68 -8.55
N LEU A 211 27.91 1.60 -8.05
CA LEU A 211 28.59 0.32 -7.85
C LEU A 211 28.99 -0.33 -9.18
N ALA A 212 28.14 -0.26 -10.22
CA ALA A 212 28.40 -0.90 -11.50
C ALA A 212 29.56 -0.27 -12.28
N VAL A 213 29.73 1.05 -12.21
CA VAL A 213 30.74 1.78 -13.02
C VAL A 213 31.83 2.43 -12.16
N TRP A 214 32.13 1.86 -11.02
CA TRP A 214 33.07 2.38 -10.03
C TRP A 214 34.42 2.73 -10.63
N GLU A 215 34.96 1.88 -11.53
CA GLU A 215 36.28 2.03 -12.12
C GLU A 215 36.40 3.23 -13.08
N GLU A 216 35.29 3.72 -13.60
CA GLU A 216 35.29 4.85 -14.55
C GLU A 216 35.52 6.21 -13.86
N ASP A 217 34.99 6.37 -12.60
CA ASP A 217 35.21 7.57 -11.79
C ASP A 217 34.97 7.23 -10.29
N PRO A 218 35.98 6.65 -9.62
CA PRO A 218 35.81 6.14 -8.24
C PRO A 218 35.40 7.22 -7.25
N ASP A 219 35.91 8.43 -7.35
CA ASP A 219 35.62 9.53 -6.41
C ASP A 219 34.19 10.02 -6.58
N PHE A 220 33.73 10.19 -7.83
CA PHE A 220 32.35 10.55 -8.12
C PHE A 220 31.38 9.45 -7.68
N CYS A 221 31.66 8.18 -7.99
CA CYS A 221 30.83 7.05 -7.61
C CYS A 221 30.74 6.91 -6.08
N ARG A 222 31.84 7.07 -5.36
CA ARG A 222 31.85 7.07 -3.88
C ARG A 222 31.01 8.21 -3.31
N SER A 223 31.13 9.42 -3.84
CA SER A 223 30.33 10.57 -3.44
C SER A 223 28.83 10.35 -3.69
N MET A 224 28.49 9.79 -4.86
CA MET A 224 27.12 9.46 -5.22
C MET A 224 26.53 8.41 -4.27
N LEU A 225 27.27 7.33 -4.01
CA LEU A 225 26.88 6.27 -3.08
C LEU A 225 26.61 6.85 -1.68
N MET A 226 27.56 7.58 -1.11
CA MET A 226 27.42 8.20 0.21
C MET A 226 26.20 9.11 0.30
N LYS A 227 25.98 9.97 -0.70
CA LYS A 227 24.83 10.89 -0.76
C LYS A 227 23.51 10.12 -0.82
N SER A 228 23.45 9.06 -1.62
CA SER A 228 22.25 8.24 -1.77
C SER A 228 21.91 7.48 -0.50
N LEU A 229 22.92 6.92 0.19
CA LEU A 229 22.72 6.21 1.45
C LEU A 229 22.28 7.14 2.58
N GLU A 230 22.86 8.35 2.66
CA GLU A 230 22.44 9.33 3.66
C GLU A 230 21.01 9.80 3.41
N SER A 231 20.65 10.08 2.16
CA SER A 231 19.29 10.46 1.77
C SER A 231 18.28 9.34 2.05
N ASN A 232 18.67 8.08 1.82
CA ASN A 232 17.75 6.95 1.95
C ASN A 232 17.30 6.68 3.39
N LYS A 233 17.99 7.22 4.38
CA LYS A 233 17.52 7.21 5.78
C LYS A 233 16.15 7.88 5.93
N LEU A 234 15.84 8.88 5.10
CA LEU A 234 14.52 9.52 5.12
C LEU A 234 13.40 8.56 4.65
N ALA A 235 13.67 7.74 3.63
CA ALA A 235 12.70 6.75 3.18
C ALA A 235 12.39 5.69 4.25
N CYS A 236 13.30 5.49 5.21
CA CYS A 236 13.09 4.55 6.31
C CYS A 236 11.99 5.00 7.27
N HIS A 237 11.70 6.31 7.36
CA HIS A 237 10.58 6.83 8.16
C HIS A 237 9.21 6.29 7.68
N ALA A 238 9.09 5.95 6.40
CA ALA A 238 7.86 5.35 5.87
C ALA A 238 7.51 4.00 6.52
N TYR A 239 8.49 3.31 7.12
CA TYR A 239 8.31 2.00 7.77
C TYR A 239 8.18 2.08 9.29
N GLU A 240 8.22 3.27 9.87
CA GLU A 240 8.08 3.47 11.31
C GLU A 240 6.77 2.88 11.83
N GLY A 241 6.87 2.07 12.90
CA GLY A 241 5.73 1.34 13.46
C GLY A 241 5.26 0.15 12.63
N GLY A 242 6.02 -0.27 11.58
CA GLY A 242 5.76 -1.47 10.80
C GLY A 242 4.70 -1.31 9.69
N GLY A 243 4.17 -0.09 9.48
CA GLY A 243 3.22 0.21 8.41
C GLY A 243 3.88 0.66 7.11
N TYR A 244 3.06 1.07 6.14
CA TYR A 244 3.48 1.79 4.95
C TYR A 244 2.42 2.80 4.51
N PRO A 245 2.66 4.11 4.59
CA PRO A 245 1.62 5.11 4.47
C PRO A 245 0.94 5.18 3.09
N GLU A 246 1.66 4.83 2.03
CA GLU A 246 1.15 4.88 0.66
C GLU A 246 0.34 3.63 0.26
N GLY A 247 0.08 2.69 1.18
CA GLY A 247 -0.77 1.53 0.97
C GLY A 247 -0.08 0.34 0.25
N TYR A 248 -0.87 -0.69 0.00
CA TYR A 248 -0.44 -2.01 -0.49
C TYR A 248 0.41 -1.98 -1.77
N ASN A 249 -0.04 -1.25 -2.78
CA ASN A 249 0.63 -1.23 -4.08
C ASN A 249 1.94 -0.47 -4.06
N TYR A 250 1.99 0.64 -3.32
CA TYR A 250 3.20 1.44 -3.18
C TYR A 250 4.22 0.80 -2.26
N TRP A 251 3.79 -0.04 -1.29
CA TRP A 251 4.71 -0.93 -0.60
C TRP A 251 5.43 -1.83 -1.62
N GLY A 252 4.68 -2.47 -2.51
CA GLY A 252 5.26 -3.29 -3.57
C GLY A 252 6.28 -2.53 -4.43
N TYR A 253 6.08 -1.25 -4.66
CA TYR A 253 7.00 -0.42 -5.42
C TYR A 253 8.16 0.10 -4.57
N GLY A 254 7.88 0.87 -3.51
CA GLY A 254 8.91 1.51 -2.68
C GLY A 254 9.78 0.50 -1.94
N ALA A 255 9.17 -0.48 -1.26
CA ALA A 255 9.88 -1.50 -0.50
C ALA A 255 10.71 -2.44 -1.39
N SER A 256 10.24 -2.74 -2.62
CA SER A 256 11.05 -3.53 -3.56
C SER A 256 12.37 -2.84 -3.91
N PHE A 257 12.35 -1.54 -4.17
CA PHE A 257 13.58 -0.79 -4.44
C PHE A 257 14.43 -0.55 -3.18
N GLN A 258 13.80 -0.41 -2.04
CA GLN A 258 14.51 -0.36 -0.75
C GLN A 258 15.26 -1.67 -0.49
N LEU A 259 14.63 -2.82 -0.74
CA LEU A 259 15.28 -4.13 -0.67
C LEU A 259 16.41 -4.28 -1.68
N MET A 260 16.20 -3.84 -2.92
CA MET A 260 17.24 -3.83 -3.94
C MET A 260 18.46 -3.02 -3.49
N LEU A 261 18.24 -1.81 -2.94
CA LEU A 261 19.32 -0.98 -2.42
C LEU A 261 20.07 -1.70 -1.29
N ALA A 262 19.35 -2.22 -0.30
CA ALA A 262 19.96 -2.96 0.82
C ALA A 262 20.76 -4.18 0.33
N ALA A 263 20.20 -4.96 -0.59
CA ALA A 263 20.87 -6.12 -1.18
C ALA A 263 22.19 -5.73 -1.89
N ALA A 264 22.19 -4.66 -2.69
CA ALA A 264 23.38 -4.21 -3.39
C ALA A 264 24.49 -3.78 -2.42
N VAL A 265 24.14 -3.04 -1.38
CA VAL A 265 25.10 -2.53 -0.41
C VAL A 265 25.65 -3.67 0.46
N ASN A 266 24.78 -4.54 0.98
CA ASN A 266 25.21 -5.68 1.79
C ASN A 266 26.12 -6.62 1.00
N TYR A 267 25.80 -6.83 -0.28
CA TYR A 267 26.61 -7.65 -1.15
C TYR A 267 27.99 -7.01 -1.46
N ALA A 268 28.00 -5.72 -1.80
CA ALA A 268 29.24 -5.02 -2.13
C ALA A 268 30.13 -4.76 -0.90
N PHE A 269 29.54 -4.62 0.29
CA PHE A 269 30.22 -4.24 1.54
C PHE A 269 29.78 -5.09 2.72
N PRO A 270 30.19 -6.36 2.80
CA PRO A 270 29.82 -7.28 3.88
C PRO A 270 30.13 -6.69 5.26
N GLY A 271 29.26 -6.88 6.24
CA GLY A 271 29.43 -6.38 7.62
C GLY A 271 29.15 -4.88 7.80
N LYS A 272 28.53 -4.20 6.82
CA LYS A 272 28.06 -2.82 6.90
C LYS A 272 26.54 -2.76 7.05
N ASP A 273 25.99 -3.50 7.99
CA ASP A 273 24.55 -3.74 8.19
C ASP A 273 23.72 -2.49 8.57
N GLY A 274 24.33 -1.33 8.78
CA GLY A 274 23.70 -0.12 9.30
C GLY A 274 22.70 0.60 8.36
N LEU A 275 22.43 0.04 7.17
CA LEU A 275 21.51 0.63 6.19
C LEU A 275 20.13 -0.02 6.18
N TYR A 276 19.97 -1.14 6.85
CA TYR A 276 18.69 -1.81 6.99
C TYR A 276 18.03 -1.39 8.30
N VAL A 277 16.81 -0.85 8.21
CA VAL A 277 16.05 -0.44 9.38
C VAL A 277 15.19 -1.60 9.84
N ASN A 278 15.20 -1.92 11.14
CA ASN A 278 14.41 -3.01 11.72
C ASN A 278 12.90 -2.84 11.45
N ASP A 279 12.39 -1.61 11.40
CA ASP A 279 10.97 -1.33 11.16
C ASP A 279 10.53 -1.77 9.76
N MET A 280 11.39 -1.69 8.75
CA MET A 280 11.08 -2.22 7.43
C MET A 280 10.76 -3.73 7.48
N ALA A 281 11.42 -4.49 8.36
CA ALA A 281 11.15 -5.91 8.54
C ALA A 281 9.72 -6.17 9.01
N LEU A 282 9.17 -5.30 9.89
CA LEU A 282 7.79 -5.40 10.36
C LEU A 282 6.79 -5.08 9.24
N SER A 283 7.17 -4.29 8.24
CA SER A 283 6.31 -3.96 7.11
C SER A 283 6.00 -5.13 6.18
N PHE A 284 6.69 -6.26 6.29
CA PHE A 284 6.29 -7.49 5.61
C PHE A 284 4.98 -8.05 6.16
N ASP A 285 4.72 -7.87 7.46
CA ASP A 285 3.43 -8.23 8.04
C ASP A 285 2.34 -7.25 7.60
N PHE A 286 2.63 -5.95 7.45
CA PHE A 286 1.71 -4.98 6.87
C PHE A 286 1.14 -5.46 5.53
N VAL A 287 1.98 -5.80 4.57
CA VAL A 287 1.50 -6.19 3.25
C VAL A 287 0.81 -7.55 3.26
N ARG A 288 1.23 -8.47 4.14
CA ARG A 288 0.59 -9.77 4.32
C ARG A 288 -0.82 -9.65 4.89
N PHE A 289 -0.99 -8.80 5.91
CA PHE A 289 -2.28 -8.58 6.53
C PHE A 289 -3.20 -7.69 5.68
N THR A 290 -2.67 -6.79 4.86
CA THR A 290 -3.49 -5.97 3.95
C THR A 290 -3.97 -6.72 2.71
N ALA A 291 -3.44 -7.92 2.40
CA ALA A 291 -4.04 -8.84 1.44
C ALA A 291 -5.23 -9.57 2.09
N THR A 292 -6.42 -9.49 1.48
CA THR A 292 -7.66 -10.03 2.07
C THR A 292 -7.90 -11.50 1.71
N PRO A 293 -8.74 -12.23 2.46
CA PRO A 293 -9.09 -13.62 2.17
C PRO A 293 -9.69 -13.84 0.78
N ALA A 294 -10.54 -12.93 0.29
CA ALA A 294 -11.18 -13.03 -1.02
C ALA A 294 -10.26 -12.69 -2.21
N GLY A 295 -8.98 -12.40 -1.95
CA GLY A 295 -7.99 -12.08 -2.99
C GLY A 295 -8.01 -10.61 -3.44
N ASN A 296 -8.58 -9.75 -2.62
CA ASN A 296 -8.48 -8.30 -2.74
C ASN A 296 -7.34 -7.78 -1.85
N CYS A 297 -7.18 -6.46 -1.76
CA CYS A 297 -6.41 -5.84 -0.69
C CYS A 297 -7.25 -4.79 0.02
N PHE A 298 -6.90 -4.46 1.24
CA PHE A 298 -7.39 -3.27 1.91
C PHE A 298 -6.84 -2.06 1.16
N SER A 299 -7.67 -1.54 0.23
CA SER A 299 -7.26 -0.70 -0.90
C SER A 299 -7.23 0.80 -0.59
N PHE A 300 -6.99 1.18 0.66
CA PHE A 300 -6.80 2.59 1.02
C PHE A 300 -5.61 3.21 0.28
N SER A 301 -5.59 4.53 0.20
CA SER A 301 -4.61 5.29 -0.58
C SER A 301 -4.67 4.92 -2.08
N ASP A 302 -3.64 5.29 -2.85
CA ASP A 302 -3.59 4.99 -4.28
C ASP A 302 -3.28 3.50 -4.56
N ALA A 303 -4.14 2.60 -4.04
CA ALA A 303 -4.04 1.16 -4.25
C ALA A 303 -5.08 0.63 -5.26
N TYR A 304 -4.79 -0.53 -5.85
CA TYR A 304 -5.78 -1.26 -6.65
C TYR A 304 -6.58 -2.21 -5.75
N ARG A 305 -7.84 -2.43 -6.04
CA ARG A 305 -8.71 -3.32 -5.24
C ARG A 305 -8.23 -4.78 -5.20
N LYS A 306 -7.68 -5.30 -6.29
CA LYS A 306 -7.19 -6.68 -6.36
C LYS A 306 -5.76 -6.78 -5.85
N ALA A 307 -5.52 -7.72 -4.93
CA ALA A 307 -4.19 -8.03 -4.47
C ALA A 307 -3.32 -8.55 -5.62
N LYS A 308 -2.07 -8.09 -5.65
CA LYS A 308 -1.02 -8.65 -6.49
C LYS A 308 -0.07 -9.44 -5.60
N ALA A 309 0.54 -10.48 -6.13
CA ALA A 309 1.58 -11.18 -5.39
C ALA A 309 2.74 -10.24 -5.08
N GLN A 310 3.01 -10.05 -3.80
CA GLN A 310 4.13 -9.26 -3.32
C GLN A 310 5.35 -10.17 -3.15
N TYR A 311 5.92 -10.60 -4.26
CA TYR A 311 6.96 -11.62 -4.33
C TYR A 311 8.24 -11.27 -3.54
N MET A 312 8.47 -9.98 -3.27
CA MET A 312 9.58 -9.54 -2.39
C MET A 312 9.42 -9.99 -0.94
N GLN A 313 8.25 -10.46 -0.53
CA GLN A 313 8.03 -11.06 0.79
C GLN A 313 8.88 -12.30 1.06
N VAL A 314 9.42 -12.93 0.03
CA VAL A 314 10.40 -14.01 0.19
C VAL A 314 11.58 -13.62 1.09
N PHE A 315 11.93 -12.34 1.13
CA PHE A 315 13.00 -11.82 1.99
C PHE A 315 12.57 -11.58 3.44
N GLY A 316 11.28 -11.49 3.71
CA GLY A 316 10.70 -11.31 5.04
C GLY A 316 10.29 -12.61 5.75
N ASN A 317 10.81 -13.76 5.37
CA ASN A 317 10.37 -15.13 5.65
C ASN A 317 10.23 -15.53 7.14
N ARG A 318 9.60 -14.70 7.97
CA ARG A 318 9.31 -15.00 9.37
C ARG A 318 8.21 -16.06 9.54
N TRP A 319 7.22 -16.10 8.60
CA TRP A 319 5.99 -16.88 8.72
C TRP A 319 5.66 -17.75 7.50
N GLY A 320 6.62 -17.90 6.56
CA GLY A 320 6.35 -18.60 5.31
C GLY A 320 5.67 -17.74 4.25
N LEU A 321 5.60 -18.27 3.02
CA LEU A 321 5.02 -17.61 1.85
C LEU A 321 3.65 -18.17 1.47
N TYR A 322 2.94 -18.80 2.39
CA TYR A 322 1.69 -19.47 2.05
C TYR A 322 0.63 -18.53 1.45
N PRO A 323 0.36 -17.35 2.02
CA PRO A 323 -0.61 -16.44 1.43
C PRO A 323 -0.17 -15.93 0.05
N GLU A 324 1.11 -15.64 -0.12
CA GLU A 324 1.67 -15.12 -1.36
C GLU A 324 1.70 -16.19 -2.46
N ILE A 325 2.03 -17.44 -2.12
CA ILE A 325 1.96 -18.57 -3.07
C ILE A 325 0.54 -18.78 -3.52
N ARG A 326 -0.44 -18.73 -2.62
CA ARG A 326 -1.86 -18.85 -2.98
C ARG A 326 -2.28 -17.75 -3.95
N VAL A 327 -1.91 -16.49 -3.69
CA VAL A 327 -2.20 -15.38 -4.61
C VAL A 327 -1.51 -15.60 -5.95
N MET A 328 -0.27 -16.10 -5.98
CA MET A 328 0.45 -16.44 -7.21
C MET A 328 -0.24 -17.56 -7.99
N GLU A 329 -0.70 -18.62 -7.32
CA GLU A 329 -1.40 -19.72 -7.94
C GLU A 329 -2.76 -19.29 -8.49
N GLU A 330 -3.55 -18.53 -7.75
CA GLU A 330 -4.87 -18.02 -8.14
C GLU A 330 -4.79 -16.99 -9.28
N THR A 331 -3.83 -16.09 -9.24
CA THR A 331 -3.63 -15.08 -10.29
C THR A 331 -2.89 -15.64 -11.51
N GLY A 332 -2.27 -16.79 -11.35
CA GLY A 332 -1.41 -17.47 -12.32
C GLY A 332 -0.03 -16.81 -12.42
N PHE A 333 1.02 -17.63 -12.45
CA PHE A 333 2.41 -17.15 -12.61
C PHE A 333 2.60 -16.28 -13.87
N ARG A 334 1.74 -16.40 -14.89
CA ARG A 334 1.78 -15.55 -16.09
C ARG A 334 1.59 -14.05 -15.78
N ARG A 335 0.83 -13.68 -14.75
CA ARG A 335 0.64 -12.29 -14.35
C ARG A 335 1.89 -11.68 -13.72
N LEU A 336 2.77 -12.50 -13.16
CA LEU A 336 4.07 -12.09 -12.66
C LEU A 336 5.03 -11.68 -13.79
N CYS A 337 4.74 -12.07 -15.04
CA CYS A 337 5.46 -11.58 -16.22
C CYS A 337 5.37 -10.05 -16.40
N GLU A 338 4.51 -9.38 -15.65
CA GLU A 338 4.46 -7.92 -15.63
C GLU A 338 5.49 -7.33 -14.66
N GLU A 339 6.01 -8.11 -13.70
CA GLU A 339 6.86 -7.62 -12.62
C GLU A 339 8.36 -7.67 -12.98
N ARG A 340 8.94 -6.51 -13.25
CA ARG A 340 10.31 -6.34 -13.76
C ARG A 340 11.42 -6.85 -12.85
N LEU A 341 11.20 -6.84 -11.53
CA LEU A 341 12.16 -7.31 -10.51
C LEU A 341 11.91 -8.78 -10.10
N PHE A 342 11.05 -9.50 -10.81
CA PHE A 342 10.65 -10.86 -10.45
C PHE A 342 11.80 -11.88 -10.29
N PRO A 343 12.97 -11.77 -10.97
CA PRO A 343 14.12 -12.62 -10.65
C PRO A 343 14.54 -12.58 -9.18
N MET A 344 14.25 -11.48 -8.45
CA MET A 344 14.50 -11.38 -7.02
C MET A 344 13.71 -12.40 -6.19
N PHE A 345 12.52 -12.82 -6.64
CA PHE A 345 11.78 -13.90 -6.00
C PHE A 345 12.59 -15.20 -5.96
N LEU A 346 13.23 -15.56 -7.07
CA LEU A 346 14.05 -16.76 -7.15
C LEU A 346 15.36 -16.65 -6.37
N ILE A 347 15.97 -15.45 -6.39
CA ILE A 347 17.15 -15.15 -5.57
C ILE A 347 16.82 -15.30 -4.08
N GLY A 348 15.70 -14.72 -3.64
CA GLY A 348 15.24 -14.85 -2.26
C GLY A 348 14.90 -16.29 -1.87
N MET A 349 14.25 -17.04 -2.76
CA MET A 349 13.99 -18.47 -2.54
C MET A 349 15.25 -19.32 -2.39
N ALA A 350 16.30 -18.99 -3.13
CA ALA A 350 17.57 -19.72 -3.06
C ALA A 350 18.20 -19.66 -1.67
N GLY A 351 17.95 -18.58 -0.94
CA GLY A 351 18.52 -18.40 0.39
C GLY A 351 17.61 -18.77 1.55
N HIS A 352 16.32 -18.46 1.44
CA HIS A 352 15.41 -18.65 2.56
C HIS A 352 14.55 -19.90 2.47
N GLY A 353 14.49 -20.52 1.29
CA GLY A 353 13.52 -21.60 1.04
C GLY A 353 12.08 -21.10 1.02
N LEU A 354 11.14 -22.02 0.83
CA LEU A 354 9.71 -21.78 0.98
C LEU A 354 9.23 -22.55 2.21
N SER A 355 8.76 -21.86 3.23
CA SER A 355 7.94 -22.48 4.27
C SER A 355 6.48 -22.46 3.82
N ALA A 356 5.78 -23.58 4.00
CA ALA A 356 4.35 -23.68 3.85
C ALA A 356 3.59 -23.37 5.15
N ASP A 357 4.29 -22.85 6.16
CA ASP A 357 3.70 -22.54 7.44
C ASP A 357 2.73 -21.35 7.31
N VAL A 358 1.56 -21.55 7.87
CA VAL A 358 0.52 -20.53 7.94
C VAL A 358 0.83 -19.63 9.11
N PRO A 359 0.72 -18.30 8.95
CA PRO A 359 0.85 -17.39 10.09
C PRO A 359 -0.08 -17.78 11.23
N VAL A 360 0.38 -17.62 12.46
CA VAL A 360 -0.41 -17.91 13.67
C VAL A 360 -1.14 -16.69 14.19
N ASP A 361 -0.67 -15.49 13.82
CA ASP A 361 -1.27 -14.23 14.24
C ASP A 361 -2.53 -13.93 13.42
N HIS A 362 -3.60 -13.52 14.09
CA HIS A 362 -4.88 -13.20 13.50
C HIS A 362 -5.15 -11.70 13.42
N TYR A 363 -4.27 -10.88 13.94
CA TYR A 363 -4.38 -9.43 13.84
C TYR A 363 -3.01 -8.78 13.59
N PHE A 364 -3.07 -7.60 13.04
CA PHE A 364 -1.93 -6.72 12.81
C PHE A 364 -2.32 -5.29 13.14
N GLN A 365 -1.45 -4.60 13.82
CA GLN A 365 -1.61 -3.17 14.11
C GLN A 365 -0.28 -2.48 13.85
N CYS A 366 -0.34 -1.35 13.17
CA CYS A 366 0.82 -0.48 13.03
C CYS A 366 0.49 0.96 13.42
N GLY A 367 1.54 1.72 13.71
CA GLY A 367 1.50 3.17 13.96
C GLY A 367 1.99 3.98 12.75
N GLY A 368 2.70 5.08 13.04
CA GLY A 368 3.29 5.96 12.02
C GLY A 368 2.27 6.91 11.38
N THR A 369 2.55 7.35 10.14
CA THR A 369 1.74 8.34 9.43
C THR A 369 0.35 7.81 9.04
N THR A 370 0.22 6.49 8.83
CA THR A 370 -1.03 5.84 8.45
C THR A 370 -1.23 4.60 9.32
N PRO A 371 -1.69 4.77 10.58
CA PRO A 371 -2.02 3.64 11.43
C PRO A 371 -3.19 2.84 10.84
N ILE A 372 -3.03 1.52 10.82
CA ILE A 372 -4.09 0.57 10.50
C ILE A 372 -4.23 -0.47 11.60
N PHE A 373 -5.45 -0.98 11.76
CA PHE A 373 -5.77 -2.18 12.51
C PHE A 373 -6.39 -3.17 11.54
N VAL A 374 -5.90 -4.40 11.54
CA VAL A 374 -6.42 -5.48 10.71
C VAL A 374 -6.64 -6.72 11.55
N TYR A 375 -7.79 -7.34 11.37
CA TYR A 375 -8.13 -8.66 11.91
C TYR A 375 -8.53 -9.61 10.78
N ARG A 376 -8.22 -10.89 10.97
CA ARG A 376 -8.71 -11.98 10.12
C ARG A 376 -8.97 -13.23 10.96
N SER A 377 -10.07 -13.93 10.67
CA SER A 377 -10.44 -15.16 11.40
C SER A 377 -9.57 -16.36 11.02
N GLY A 378 -8.93 -16.33 9.86
CA GLY A 378 -8.06 -17.40 9.36
C GLY A 378 -7.18 -16.98 8.20
N TRP A 379 -6.39 -17.97 7.70
CA TRP A 379 -5.45 -17.79 6.59
C TRP A 379 -5.70 -18.72 5.39
N ARG A 380 -6.62 -19.68 5.51
CA ARG A 380 -6.76 -20.76 4.54
C ARG A 380 -8.01 -20.68 3.69
N SER A 381 -9.08 -20.07 4.20
CA SER A 381 -10.34 -19.94 3.49
C SER A 381 -10.47 -18.58 2.83
N ARG A 382 -11.13 -18.54 1.69
CA ARG A 382 -11.60 -17.29 1.08
C ARG A 382 -12.78 -16.69 1.86
N ASP A 383 -13.43 -17.53 2.65
CA ASP A 383 -14.63 -17.19 3.43
C ASP A 383 -14.26 -16.68 4.82
N ASP A 384 -12.95 -16.66 5.17
CA ASP A 384 -12.48 -16.10 6.44
C ASP A 384 -12.93 -14.63 6.58
N ASP A 385 -13.32 -14.26 7.80
CA ASP A 385 -13.66 -12.87 8.11
C ASP A 385 -12.42 -11.99 8.08
N TYR A 386 -12.59 -10.77 7.61
CA TYR A 386 -11.55 -9.76 7.53
C TYR A 386 -12.10 -8.39 7.87
N LEU A 387 -11.47 -7.71 8.83
CA LEU A 387 -11.75 -6.33 9.18
C LEU A 387 -10.48 -5.51 9.07
N GLY A 388 -10.49 -4.46 8.25
CA GLY A 388 -9.46 -3.42 8.18
C GLY A 388 -10.02 -2.09 8.67
N ILE A 389 -9.26 -1.35 9.49
CA ILE A 389 -9.63 -0.02 9.99
C ILE A 389 -8.45 0.90 9.78
N LYS A 390 -8.69 2.13 9.32
CA LYS A 390 -7.66 3.10 8.97
C LYS A 390 -7.82 4.42 9.73
N GLY A 391 -6.74 4.87 10.35
CA GLY A 391 -6.54 6.25 10.79
C GLY A 391 -5.71 7.06 9.79
N GLY A 392 -4.75 7.83 10.27
CA GLY A 392 -3.70 8.46 9.48
C GLY A 392 -3.89 9.94 9.19
N LEU A 393 -3.10 10.45 8.24
CA LEU A 393 -3.05 11.83 7.82
C LEU A 393 -3.43 11.93 6.34
N THR A 394 -4.51 12.66 6.03
CA THR A 394 -4.96 12.87 4.64
C THR A 394 -3.92 13.65 3.84
N MET A 395 -3.30 14.68 4.42
CA MET A 395 -2.22 15.46 3.78
C MET A 395 -0.90 14.69 3.75
N SER A 396 -0.93 13.46 3.23
CA SER A 396 0.22 12.56 3.08
C SER A 396 0.30 12.05 1.64
N SER A 397 1.50 11.63 1.22
CA SER A 397 1.72 11.13 -0.14
C SER A 397 0.75 10.00 -0.49
N HIS A 398 0.08 10.11 -1.63
CA HIS A 398 -0.90 9.13 -2.14
C HIS A 398 -2.12 8.87 -1.25
N SER A 399 -2.33 9.63 -0.16
CA SER A 399 -3.47 9.44 0.73
C SER A 399 -4.77 9.93 0.12
N HIS A 400 -5.87 9.39 0.62
CA HIS A 400 -7.23 9.76 0.35
C HIS A 400 -7.87 10.44 1.57
N CYS A 401 -9.02 11.06 1.39
CA CYS A 401 -9.82 11.65 2.46
C CYS A 401 -10.68 10.57 3.14
N ASP A 402 -10.02 9.60 3.83
CA ASP A 402 -10.59 8.33 4.27
C ASP A 402 -10.29 7.98 5.73
N GLN A 403 -9.95 8.97 6.55
CA GLN A 403 -9.64 8.78 7.98
C GLN A 403 -10.89 8.30 8.73
N GLY A 404 -10.74 7.20 9.47
CA GLY A 404 -11.87 6.53 10.13
C GLY A 404 -12.60 5.51 9.25
N SER A 405 -12.15 5.30 8.01
CA SER A 405 -12.72 4.31 7.11
C SER A 405 -12.38 2.88 7.55
N PHE A 406 -13.19 1.94 7.08
CA PHE A 406 -13.06 0.51 7.36
C PHE A 406 -13.31 -0.32 6.11
N TYR A 407 -12.85 -1.57 6.14
CA TYR A 407 -13.00 -2.56 5.09
C TYR A 407 -13.47 -3.88 5.72
N PHE A 408 -14.48 -4.54 5.15
CA PHE A 408 -15.01 -5.77 5.72
C PHE A 408 -15.31 -6.82 4.64
N GLU A 409 -14.75 -8.02 4.83
CA GLU A 409 -15.07 -9.22 4.06
C GLU A 409 -15.50 -10.35 4.99
N SER A 410 -16.42 -11.16 4.52
CA SER A 410 -16.76 -12.44 5.10
C SER A 410 -17.47 -13.29 4.05
N ASP A 411 -17.44 -14.63 4.20
CA ASP A 411 -18.12 -15.53 3.27
C ASP A 411 -17.68 -15.36 1.80
N GLY A 412 -16.43 -14.91 1.58
CA GLY A 412 -15.90 -14.61 0.24
C GLY A 412 -16.49 -13.37 -0.43
N VAL A 413 -17.28 -12.56 0.28
CA VAL A 413 -17.93 -11.34 -0.21
C VAL A 413 -17.31 -10.11 0.45
N THR A 414 -17.04 -9.08 -0.34
CA THR A 414 -16.61 -7.76 0.16
C THR A 414 -17.84 -6.90 0.47
N TRP A 415 -18.21 -6.85 1.74
CA TRP A 415 -19.39 -6.13 2.22
C TRP A 415 -19.15 -4.64 2.40
N ALA A 416 -17.95 -4.25 2.84
CA ALA A 416 -17.51 -2.87 2.87
C ALA A 416 -16.16 -2.76 2.15
N THR A 417 -16.07 -1.91 1.13
CA THR A 417 -14.90 -1.78 0.24
C THR A 417 -14.34 -0.36 0.25
N ASP A 418 -13.11 -0.23 -0.24
CA ASP A 418 -12.52 1.02 -0.71
C ASP A 418 -12.29 0.92 -2.21
N LEU A 419 -12.61 1.97 -2.97
CA LEU A 419 -12.49 1.98 -4.43
C LEU A 419 -11.05 2.08 -4.92
N GLY A 420 -10.13 2.48 -4.04
CA GLY A 420 -8.73 2.68 -4.38
C GLY A 420 -8.51 3.82 -5.37
N MET A 421 -7.41 3.74 -6.12
CA MET A 421 -6.96 4.81 -7.00
C MET A 421 -7.78 4.97 -8.29
N GLN A 422 -7.71 6.18 -8.85
CA GLN A 422 -8.03 6.47 -10.24
C GLN A 422 -6.74 6.67 -11.06
N ASN A 423 -6.79 6.40 -12.36
CA ASN A 423 -5.63 6.55 -13.25
C ASN A 423 -5.17 8.02 -13.32
N TYR A 424 -3.94 8.29 -12.91
CA TYR A 424 -3.38 9.66 -12.89
C TYR A 424 -3.36 10.34 -14.25
N ASN A 425 -3.05 9.60 -15.32
CA ASN A 425 -3.00 10.20 -16.65
C ASN A 425 -4.37 10.69 -17.10
N SER A 426 -5.46 10.04 -16.70
CA SER A 426 -6.82 10.52 -17.03
C SER A 426 -7.13 11.83 -16.29
N LEU A 427 -6.78 11.92 -15.00
CA LEU A 427 -6.99 13.11 -14.18
C LEU A 427 -6.09 14.29 -14.62
N GLU A 428 -4.80 14.04 -14.82
CA GLU A 428 -3.84 15.05 -15.29
C GLU A 428 -4.22 15.57 -16.70
N THR A 429 -4.75 14.70 -17.58
CA THR A 429 -5.24 15.11 -18.92
C THR A 429 -6.50 15.94 -18.83
N ALA A 430 -7.35 15.69 -17.85
CA ALA A 430 -8.53 16.49 -17.55
C ALA A 430 -8.20 17.84 -16.88
N GLY A 431 -6.93 18.06 -16.49
CA GLY A 431 -6.44 19.30 -15.88
C GLY A 431 -6.54 19.35 -14.36
N VAL A 432 -6.85 18.25 -13.70
CA VAL A 432 -6.94 18.18 -12.23
C VAL A 432 -5.53 18.33 -11.62
N ASP A 433 -5.37 19.27 -10.69
CA ASP A 433 -4.15 19.36 -9.86
C ASP A 433 -4.15 18.28 -8.80
N LEU A 434 -3.70 17.10 -9.21
CA LEU A 434 -3.74 15.88 -8.40
C LEU A 434 -2.73 15.87 -7.24
N TRP A 435 -1.71 16.72 -7.29
CA TRP A 435 -0.57 16.67 -6.35
C TRP A 435 -0.57 17.78 -5.32
N ASP A 436 -1.54 18.68 -5.37
CA ASP A 436 -1.83 19.58 -4.26
C ASP A 436 -2.56 18.81 -3.16
N MET A 437 -1.99 18.83 -1.94
CA MET A 437 -2.51 18.13 -0.76
C MET A 437 -3.08 19.12 0.28
N THR A 438 -3.26 20.38 -0.09
CA THR A 438 -3.87 21.40 0.78
C THR A 438 -5.38 21.18 0.93
N GLN A 439 -6.00 21.86 1.92
CA GLN A 439 -7.43 21.70 2.23
C GLN A 439 -8.34 21.96 1.02
N ASP A 440 -8.01 22.95 0.21
CA ASP A 440 -8.85 23.43 -0.92
C ASP A 440 -8.46 22.77 -2.26
N SER A 441 -7.69 21.69 -2.24
CA SER A 441 -7.21 21.01 -3.43
C SER A 441 -8.34 20.38 -4.26
N GLU A 442 -8.24 20.51 -5.59
CA GLU A 442 -9.08 19.78 -6.55
C GLU A 442 -8.96 18.25 -6.41
N ARG A 443 -7.87 17.76 -5.82
CA ARG A 443 -7.68 16.33 -5.52
C ARG A 443 -8.89 15.75 -4.77
N TRP A 444 -9.44 16.50 -3.82
CA TRP A 444 -10.54 16.03 -2.97
C TRP A 444 -11.90 16.02 -3.68
N SER A 445 -12.01 16.61 -4.87
CA SER A 445 -13.19 16.51 -5.72
C SER A 445 -13.27 15.21 -6.52
N VAL A 446 -12.15 14.48 -6.66
CA VAL A 446 -12.12 13.18 -7.35
C VAL A 446 -12.85 12.14 -6.50
N PHE A 447 -13.90 11.52 -7.02
CA PHE A 447 -14.81 10.65 -6.26
C PHE A 447 -14.09 9.56 -5.45
N ARG A 448 -13.10 8.88 -6.04
CA ARG A 448 -12.35 7.82 -5.35
C ARG A 448 -11.34 8.31 -4.31
N ILE A 449 -11.00 9.59 -4.33
CA ILE A 449 -9.93 10.18 -3.51
C ILE A 449 -10.50 11.07 -2.41
N GLY A 450 -11.58 11.81 -2.74
CA GLY A 450 -12.30 12.66 -1.81
C GLY A 450 -13.15 11.89 -0.80
N PRO A 451 -13.87 12.58 0.08
CA PRO A 451 -14.55 11.95 1.21
C PRO A 451 -15.80 11.14 0.85
N PHE A 452 -16.35 11.32 -0.36
CA PHE A 452 -17.71 10.85 -0.66
C PHE A 452 -17.83 9.37 -1.01
N SER A 453 -16.73 8.70 -1.38
CA SER A 453 -16.73 7.28 -1.70
C SER A 453 -16.26 6.37 -0.57
N HIS A 454 -15.73 6.96 0.49
CA HIS A 454 -15.15 6.21 1.62
C HIS A 454 -16.18 5.92 2.71
N ASN A 455 -15.88 4.92 3.56
CA ASN A 455 -16.74 4.47 4.65
C ASN A 455 -16.59 5.38 5.88
N ILE A 456 -16.95 6.65 5.73
CA ILE A 456 -16.77 7.72 6.72
C ILE A 456 -18.02 8.58 6.88
N LEU A 457 -17.94 9.55 7.80
CA LEU A 457 -18.90 10.65 7.90
C LEU A 457 -18.51 11.81 6.99
N THR A 458 -19.50 12.51 6.47
CA THR A 458 -19.36 13.88 5.96
C THR A 458 -20.42 14.76 6.60
N VAL A 459 -20.10 16.02 6.87
CA VAL A 459 -20.98 16.96 7.54
C VAL A 459 -21.15 18.18 6.65
N ASN A 460 -22.39 18.60 6.39
CA ASN A 460 -22.75 19.70 5.50
C ASN A 460 -22.09 19.66 4.11
N GLY A 461 -21.64 18.47 3.66
CA GLY A 461 -20.88 18.31 2.42
C GLY A 461 -19.45 18.83 2.46
N HIS A 462 -18.95 19.23 3.61
CA HIS A 462 -17.59 19.72 3.76
C HIS A 462 -16.56 18.58 3.68
N THR A 463 -15.41 18.88 3.10
CA THR A 463 -14.25 17.99 3.16
C THR A 463 -13.66 18.02 4.58
N PRO A 464 -13.51 16.86 5.26
CA PRO A 464 -12.85 16.80 6.56
C PRO A 464 -11.47 17.45 6.53
N LYS A 465 -10.98 17.97 7.66
CA LYS A 465 -9.66 18.60 7.71
C LYS A 465 -8.54 17.63 7.32
N VAL A 466 -7.79 18.00 6.30
CA VAL A 466 -6.77 17.12 5.69
C VAL A 466 -5.44 17.13 6.44
N ASN A 467 -5.18 18.14 7.26
CA ASN A 467 -3.90 18.37 7.95
C ASN A 467 -3.87 17.83 9.39
N HIS A 468 -4.89 17.09 9.82
CA HIS A 468 -4.97 16.55 11.18
C HIS A 468 -4.80 15.02 11.19
N PRO A 469 -3.81 14.48 11.93
CA PRO A 469 -3.60 13.04 12.02
C PRO A 469 -4.62 12.39 12.96
N VAL A 470 -5.13 11.22 12.57
CA VAL A 470 -5.98 10.37 13.39
C VAL A 470 -5.23 9.11 13.80
N SER A 471 -5.23 8.80 15.09
CA SER A 471 -4.68 7.57 15.66
C SER A 471 -5.76 6.80 16.41
N PHE A 472 -5.49 5.52 16.68
CA PHE A 472 -6.38 4.72 17.52
C PHE A 472 -6.24 5.17 18.97
N SER A 473 -7.36 5.57 19.57
CA SER A 473 -7.45 5.85 21.01
C SER A 473 -7.50 4.56 21.82
N ARG A 474 -8.04 3.50 21.21
CA ARG A 474 -8.10 2.15 21.77
C ARG A 474 -8.17 1.10 20.65
N THR A 475 -7.65 -0.09 20.94
CA THR A 475 -7.82 -1.28 20.10
C THR A 475 -8.28 -2.44 20.96
N TRP A 476 -9.08 -3.33 20.38
CA TRP A 476 -9.50 -4.60 20.98
C TRP A 476 -8.90 -5.72 20.14
N THR A 477 -7.82 -6.30 20.64
CA THR A 477 -7.17 -7.45 20.01
C THR A 477 -7.98 -8.73 20.25
N PRO A 478 -7.74 -9.84 19.52
CA PRO A 478 -8.42 -11.11 19.81
C PRO A 478 -8.27 -11.60 21.24
N GLU A 479 -7.14 -11.36 21.91
CA GLU A 479 -6.90 -11.76 23.29
C GLU A 479 -7.67 -10.89 24.29
N GLU A 480 -7.72 -9.58 24.06
CA GLU A 480 -8.47 -8.63 24.88
C GLU A 480 -9.97 -8.72 24.56
N GLY A 481 -10.30 -8.88 23.28
CA GLY A 481 -11.64 -8.98 22.77
C GLY A 481 -12.38 -10.24 23.21
N ALA A 482 -11.68 -11.35 23.44
CA ALA A 482 -12.25 -12.58 23.96
C ALA A 482 -13.01 -12.39 25.30
N ARG A 483 -12.63 -11.38 26.09
CA ARG A 483 -13.31 -11.02 27.33
C ARG A 483 -14.54 -10.13 27.13
N GLN A 484 -14.62 -9.43 26.01
CA GLN A 484 -15.65 -8.44 25.69
C GLN A 484 -16.44 -8.77 24.42
N ASN A 485 -16.11 -9.88 23.79
CA ASN A 485 -16.64 -10.32 22.50
C ASN A 485 -16.51 -9.27 21.36
N ARG A 486 -15.39 -8.49 21.37
CA ARG A 486 -15.14 -7.40 20.42
C ARG A 486 -13.74 -7.46 19.87
N ILE A 487 -13.60 -7.21 18.56
CA ILE A 487 -12.30 -7.10 17.88
C ILE A 487 -12.35 -5.88 16.95
N GLY A 488 -11.51 -4.88 17.17
CA GLY A 488 -11.53 -3.66 16.38
C GLY A 488 -10.80 -2.48 17.01
N ALA A 489 -11.23 -1.24 16.68
CA ALA A 489 -10.56 -0.04 17.15
C ALA A 489 -11.53 1.14 17.36
N GLU A 490 -11.09 2.07 18.19
CA GLU A 490 -11.73 3.36 18.48
C GLU A 490 -10.81 4.51 18.08
N MET A 491 -11.40 5.60 17.60
CA MET A 491 -10.71 6.81 17.14
C MET A 491 -11.44 8.06 17.59
N ASP A 492 -10.70 9.11 17.90
CA ASP A 492 -11.22 10.47 18.03
C ASP A 492 -11.07 11.20 16.70
N LEU A 493 -12.19 11.56 16.10
CA LEU A 493 -12.26 12.23 14.78
C LEU A 493 -12.64 13.72 14.94
N THR A 494 -12.76 14.22 16.17
CA THR A 494 -13.25 15.57 16.48
C THR A 494 -12.55 16.64 15.65
N GLU A 495 -11.23 16.59 15.58
CA GLU A 495 -10.44 17.60 14.90
C GLU A 495 -10.64 17.62 13.37
N LEU A 496 -11.21 16.55 12.79
CA LEU A 496 -11.53 16.53 11.36
C LEU A 496 -12.77 17.35 11.02
N TYR A 497 -13.67 17.57 11.99
CA TYR A 497 -15.01 18.13 11.78
C TYR A 497 -15.28 19.41 12.59
N THR A 498 -14.24 20.09 13.09
CA THR A 498 -14.39 21.25 14.00
C THR A 498 -15.07 22.47 13.37
N GLU A 499 -15.38 22.45 12.07
CA GLU A 499 -16.21 23.49 11.43
C GLU A 499 -17.68 23.34 11.76
N ASP A 500 -18.12 22.10 11.98
CA ASP A 500 -19.54 21.74 12.10
C ASP A 500 -19.88 21.04 13.42
N LEU A 501 -18.89 20.36 14.06
CA LEU A 501 -19.09 19.53 15.22
C LEU A 501 -18.22 19.95 16.41
N ASP A 502 -18.81 19.88 17.63
CA ASP A 502 -18.09 20.01 18.89
C ASP A 502 -17.32 18.74 19.23
N SER A 503 -17.83 17.57 18.84
CA SER A 503 -17.13 16.29 19.00
C SER A 503 -17.60 15.24 18.00
N CYS A 504 -16.65 14.39 17.59
CA CYS A 504 -16.89 13.20 16.76
C CYS A 504 -15.94 12.08 17.16
N LYS A 505 -16.47 10.94 17.60
CA LYS A 505 -15.65 9.75 17.89
C LYS A 505 -16.26 8.54 17.25
N ARG A 506 -15.41 7.62 16.77
CA ARG A 506 -15.82 6.42 16.05
C ARG A 506 -15.23 5.18 16.69
N ALA A 507 -16.06 4.15 16.86
CA ALA A 507 -15.64 2.78 17.15
C ALA A 507 -16.08 1.87 15.99
N VAL A 508 -15.18 1.04 15.49
CA VAL A 508 -15.45 0.02 14.48
C VAL A 508 -14.96 -1.31 15.02
N TYR A 509 -15.82 -2.31 15.09
CA TYR A 509 -15.46 -3.61 15.65
C TYR A 509 -16.36 -4.74 15.14
N LEU A 510 -15.85 -5.95 15.21
CA LEU A 510 -16.66 -7.16 15.06
C LEU A 510 -17.21 -7.56 16.43
N TRP A 511 -18.49 -7.88 16.46
CA TRP A 511 -19.18 -8.48 17.58
C TRP A 511 -20.00 -9.68 17.08
N ASP A 512 -19.64 -10.87 17.52
CA ASP A 512 -20.30 -12.12 17.12
C ASP A 512 -20.45 -12.23 15.58
N GLU A 513 -19.34 -12.06 14.86
CA GLU A 513 -19.23 -12.07 13.39
C GLU A 513 -20.01 -10.95 12.65
N ASN A 514 -20.64 -10.03 13.38
CA ASN A 514 -21.27 -8.84 12.80
C ASN A 514 -20.35 -7.64 12.88
N LEU A 515 -20.45 -6.77 11.88
CA LEU A 515 -19.75 -5.50 11.89
C LEU A 515 -20.60 -4.45 12.60
N GLU A 516 -20.03 -3.81 13.61
CA GLU A 516 -20.61 -2.72 14.37
C GLU A 516 -19.81 -1.44 14.15
N VAL A 517 -20.49 -0.36 13.80
CA VAL A 517 -19.91 0.99 13.70
C VAL A 517 -20.72 1.91 14.62
N MET A 518 -20.04 2.54 15.56
CA MET A 518 -20.67 3.49 16.49
C MET A 518 -19.98 4.85 16.34
N ASP A 519 -20.77 5.87 16.04
CA ASP A 519 -20.32 7.26 15.94
C ASP A 519 -20.98 8.11 17.03
N LEU A 520 -20.20 8.64 17.96
CA LEU A 520 -20.64 9.66 18.91
C LEU A 520 -20.44 11.02 18.25
N ILE A 521 -21.53 11.74 18.05
CA ILE A 521 -21.54 12.99 17.30
C ILE A 521 -22.23 14.05 18.16
N GLN A 522 -21.60 15.21 18.29
CA GLN A 522 -22.21 16.41 18.87
C GLN A 522 -22.09 17.55 17.89
N ALA A 523 -23.22 18.12 17.50
CA ALA A 523 -23.26 19.30 16.64
C ALA A 523 -22.63 20.53 17.35
N GLY A 524 -22.04 21.41 16.58
CA GLY A 524 -21.54 22.70 17.05
C GLY A 524 -22.68 23.74 17.20
N ASP A 525 -22.33 25.00 17.01
CA ASP A 525 -23.25 26.15 17.22
C ASP A 525 -24.38 26.24 16.17
N SER A 526 -24.33 25.46 15.09
CA SER A 526 -25.25 25.52 13.96
C SER A 526 -25.94 24.19 13.71
N VAL A 527 -27.12 24.25 13.06
CA VAL A 527 -27.77 23.06 12.48
C VAL A 527 -26.83 22.42 11.48
N CYS A 528 -26.62 21.12 11.54
CA CYS A 528 -25.80 20.41 10.58
C CYS A 528 -26.46 19.13 10.07
N THR A 529 -26.21 18.82 8.80
CA THR A 529 -26.62 17.56 8.16
C THR A 529 -25.42 16.61 8.16
N VAL A 530 -25.61 15.46 8.77
CA VAL A 530 -24.62 14.39 8.83
C VAL A 530 -24.98 13.32 7.80
N ARG A 531 -24.00 12.90 7.02
CA ARG A 531 -24.08 11.76 6.10
C ARG A 531 -23.11 10.68 6.55
N TRP A 532 -23.60 9.50 6.83
CA TRP A 532 -22.83 8.28 7.01
C TRP A 532 -22.93 7.44 5.75
N ALA A 533 -21.82 7.00 5.19
CA ALA A 533 -21.82 6.21 3.96
C ALA A 533 -20.92 4.99 4.06
N MET A 534 -21.26 3.96 3.28
CA MET A 534 -20.47 2.74 3.09
C MET A 534 -20.53 2.32 1.61
N CYS A 535 -19.36 2.10 1.02
CA CYS A 535 -19.26 1.51 -0.31
C CYS A 535 -19.22 -0.01 -0.21
N THR A 536 -20.03 -0.71 -1.02
CA THR A 536 -20.14 -2.18 -1.02
C THR A 536 -19.92 -2.77 -2.41
N GLU A 537 -19.35 -3.98 -2.48
CA GLU A 537 -19.28 -4.82 -3.68
C GLU A 537 -20.37 -5.90 -3.69
N ALA A 538 -21.34 -5.86 -2.78
CA ALA A 538 -22.50 -6.74 -2.82
C ALA A 538 -23.25 -6.55 -4.16
N PRO A 539 -23.43 -7.59 -4.97
CA PRO A 539 -23.98 -7.45 -6.32
C PRO A 539 -25.48 -7.10 -6.35
N ASP A 540 -26.19 -7.32 -5.23
CA ASP A 540 -27.61 -6.97 -5.10
C ASP A 540 -27.81 -6.21 -3.79
N VAL A 541 -28.33 -4.99 -3.90
CA VAL A 541 -28.64 -4.11 -2.78
C VAL A 541 -30.07 -3.65 -2.93
N SER A 542 -30.87 -3.85 -1.90
CA SER A 542 -32.24 -3.39 -1.85
C SER A 542 -32.56 -2.72 -0.52
N LEU A 543 -33.51 -1.80 -0.53
CA LEU A 543 -33.96 -1.04 0.62
C LEU A 543 -35.40 -1.47 0.96
N HIS A 544 -35.68 -1.68 2.24
CA HIS A 544 -37.01 -2.07 2.74
C HIS A 544 -37.24 -1.53 4.15
N PRO A 545 -38.52 -1.45 4.62
CA PRO A 545 -38.83 -1.08 5.99
C PRO A 545 -38.12 -2.02 6.98
N ASN A 546 -37.53 -1.46 8.03
CA ASN A 546 -36.88 -2.26 9.07
C ASN A 546 -37.93 -3.07 9.85
N PRO A 547 -37.88 -4.42 9.83
CA PRO A 547 -38.93 -5.26 10.47
C PRO A 547 -38.91 -5.19 12.00
N ARG A 548 -37.90 -4.57 12.60
CA ARG A 548 -37.89 -4.33 14.07
C ARG A 548 -38.89 -3.26 14.49
N PHE A 549 -39.38 -2.43 13.57
CA PHE A 549 -40.39 -1.42 13.83
C PHE A 549 -41.73 -1.92 13.32
N THR A 550 -42.59 -2.43 14.23
CA THR A 550 -43.93 -2.94 13.90
C THR A 550 -44.89 -1.87 13.40
N GLU A 551 -44.66 -0.62 13.78
CA GLU A 551 -45.31 0.59 13.22
C GLU A 551 -44.23 1.67 13.02
N PRO A 552 -43.67 1.83 11.84
CA PRO A 552 -42.67 2.88 11.60
C PRO A 552 -43.32 4.25 11.83
N LYS A 553 -42.78 5.03 12.76
CA LYS A 553 -43.23 6.41 13.03
C LYS A 553 -42.97 7.31 11.80
N CYS A 554 -41.98 6.94 10.98
CA CYS A 554 -41.69 7.55 9.71
C CYS A 554 -41.28 6.45 8.70
N PRO A 555 -42.19 5.97 7.83
CA PRO A 555 -41.89 4.87 6.88
C PRO A 555 -40.74 5.14 5.94
N GLU A 556 -40.39 6.41 5.72
CA GLU A 556 -39.26 6.83 4.87
C GLU A 556 -37.92 6.91 5.63
N ALA A 557 -37.96 6.87 6.97
CA ALA A 557 -36.81 7.03 7.82
C ALA A 557 -36.35 5.71 8.49
N ASP A 558 -37.24 4.76 8.71
CA ASP A 558 -36.95 3.51 9.42
C ASP A 558 -36.74 2.39 8.41
N GLN A 559 -35.68 2.50 7.61
CA GLN A 559 -35.35 1.56 6.53
C GLN A 559 -34.01 0.86 6.79
N GLU A 560 -33.92 -0.37 6.31
CA GLU A 560 -32.66 -1.12 6.30
C GLU A 560 -32.31 -1.61 4.90
N PHE A 561 -31.06 -1.88 4.66
CA PHE A 561 -30.57 -2.46 3.41
C PHE A 561 -30.45 -3.97 3.54
N THR A 562 -30.87 -4.67 2.51
CA THR A 562 -30.46 -6.06 2.27
C THR A 562 -29.35 -6.08 1.25
N LEU A 563 -28.24 -6.71 1.59
CA LEU A 563 -27.07 -6.92 0.74
C LEU A 563 -26.93 -8.42 0.44
N ARG A 564 -26.86 -8.81 -0.82
CA ARG A 564 -26.69 -10.22 -1.22
C ARG A 564 -25.43 -10.38 -2.05
N GLY A 565 -24.67 -11.44 -1.71
CA GLY A 565 -23.48 -11.88 -2.45
C GLY A 565 -23.52 -13.40 -2.62
N GLY A 566 -23.91 -13.89 -3.82
CA GLY A 566 -24.12 -15.31 -4.06
C GLY A 566 -25.25 -15.88 -3.20
N TRP A 567 -24.93 -16.83 -2.33
CA TRP A 567 -25.87 -17.44 -1.37
C TRP A 567 -25.91 -16.72 -0.01
N HIS A 568 -25.03 -15.75 0.21
CA HIS A 568 -24.89 -15.05 1.47
C HIS A 568 -25.70 -13.76 1.45
N GLN A 569 -26.25 -13.45 2.61
CA GLN A 569 -27.07 -12.25 2.80
C GLN A 569 -26.70 -11.59 4.13
N ARG A 570 -26.59 -10.26 4.10
CA ARG A 570 -26.44 -9.41 5.28
C ARG A 570 -27.43 -8.26 5.23
N TYR A 571 -27.68 -7.70 6.41
CA TYR A 571 -28.57 -6.56 6.58
C TYR A 571 -27.78 -5.42 7.18
N LEU A 572 -27.93 -4.21 6.64
CA LEU A 572 -27.38 -2.99 7.19
C LEU A 572 -28.51 -2.16 7.76
N SER A 573 -28.56 -2.03 9.06
CA SER A 573 -29.48 -1.15 9.77
C SER A 573 -28.72 -0.07 10.53
N ALA A 574 -29.39 1.05 10.80
CA ALA A 574 -28.88 2.11 11.65
C ALA A 574 -29.96 2.58 12.63
N GLU A 575 -29.51 3.04 13.79
CA GLU A 575 -30.36 3.67 14.81
C GLU A 575 -29.62 4.86 15.42
N LEU A 576 -30.38 5.88 15.83
CA LEU A 576 -29.87 6.95 16.67
C LEU A 576 -30.25 6.69 18.12
N LEU A 577 -29.25 6.82 19.00
CA LEU A 577 -29.42 6.62 20.44
C LEU A 577 -29.14 7.95 21.17
N ASP A 578 -29.88 8.21 22.23
CA ASP A 578 -29.54 9.25 23.23
C ASP A 578 -28.27 8.81 23.97
N GLU A 579 -27.34 9.75 24.22
CA GLU A 579 -26.10 9.53 24.94
C GLU A 579 -26.31 8.74 26.25
N ARG A 580 -27.44 8.93 26.93
CA ARG A 580 -27.77 8.27 28.20
C ARG A 580 -28.13 6.80 28.05
N ARG A 581 -28.42 6.34 26.82
CA ARG A 581 -28.91 4.98 26.51
C ARG A 581 -27.96 4.21 25.62
N GLY A 582 -27.08 4.92 24.89
CA GLY A 582 -26.02 4.32 24.08
C GLY A 582 -24.75 4.16 24.90
N ALA A 583 -24.44 2.93 25.28
CA ALA A 583 -23.20 2.67 26.00
C ALA A 583 -22.06 2.52 25.00
N PHE A 584 -21.17 3.51 24.95
CA PHE A 584 -19.93 3.42 24.21
C PHE A 584 -18.91 2.49 24.91
N PRO A 585 -18.13 1.72 24.16
CA PRO A 585 -17.16 0.80 24.72
C PRO A 585 -15.87 1.50 25.15
N GLY A 586 -15.73 1.96 26.41
CA GLY A 586 -14.44 2.47 26.90
C GLY A 586 -14.48 3.25 28.20
N PRO A 587 -13.32 3.57 28.83
CA PRO A 587 -13.23 4.49 29.96
C PRO A 587 -13.67 5.89 29.53
N GLY A 588 -14.73 6.41 30.15
CA GLY A 588 -15.38 7.67 29.75
C GLY A 588 -16.59 7.47 28.83
N TRP A 589 -16.83 6.26 28.39
CA TRP A 589 -18.01 5.77 27.72
C TRP A 589 -18.64 4.77 28.67
N GLY A 590 -19.88 4.95 29.11
CA GLY A 590 -20.52 4.12 30.15
C GLY A 590 -20.47 2.61 29.83
N PRO A 591 -20.63 1.75 30.81
CA PRO A 591 -20.60 0.32 30.59
C PRO A 591 -21.76 -0.12 29.69
N LEU A 592 -21.45 -0.92 28.67
CA LEU A 592 -22.43 -1.70 27.92
C LEU A 592 -22.86 -2.92 28.76
N ASP A 593 -23.48 -2.69 29.90
CA ASP A 593 -24.28 -3.68 30.62
C ASP A 593 -25.75 -3.36 30.41
N VAL A 594 -26.16 -3.21 29.14
CA VAL A 594 -27.60 -3.23 28.82
C VAL A 594 -27.86 -4.62 28.28
N GLU A 595 -28.38 -5.51 29.13
CA GLU A 595 -29.13 -6.66 28.68
C GLU A 595 -30.35 -6.13 27.92
N TYR A 596 -30.34 -6.24 26.60
CA TYR A 596 -31.49 -5.93 25.76
C TYR A 596 -32.55 -7.04 25.99
N HIS A 597 -33.63 -6.72 26.60
CA HIS A 597 -34.81 -7.58 26.63
C HIS A 597 -35.75 -7.22 25.47
N GLU A 598 -36.24 -8.24 24.79
CA GLU A 598 -37.22 -8.16 23.69
C GLU A 598 -38.54 -7.53 24.16
N GLY A 599 -38.66 -6.28 24.31
CA GLY A 599 -39.79 -5.53 24.87
C GLY A 599 -39.44 -4.11 25.29
N ASP A 600 -38.14 -3.83 25.44
CA ASP A 600 -37.68 -2.51 25.90
C ASP A 600 -37.68 -1.45 24.80
N PHE A 601 -38.00 -1.82 23.55
CA PHE A 601 -37.91 -0.95 22.38
C PHE A 601 -39.19 -0.15 22.05
N GLU A 602 -40.34 -0.55 22.53
CA GLU A 602 -41.63 0.10 22.20
C GLU A 602 -41.81 1.51 22.81
N ASP A 603 -41.08 1.81 23.90
CA ASP A 603 -41.13 3.13 24.56
C ASP A 603 -39.91 4.01 24.35
N LEU A 604 -38.97 3.67 23.42
CA LEU A 604 -37.63 4.16 23.46
C LEU A 604 -37.20 5.14 22.35
N LEU A 605 -38.09 5.66 21.52
CA LEU A 605 -37.78 6.85 20.76
C LEU A 605 -37.97 8.07 21.68
N PRO A 606 -36.89 8.69 22.21
CA PRO A 606 -37.03 9.92 22.95
C PRO A 606 -37.63 10.97 22.02
N ASP A 607 -38.57 11.74 22.51
CA ASP A 607 -39.00 12.97 21.88
C ASP A 607 -37.75 13.81 21.64
N GLY A 608 -37.35 14.00 20.35
CA GLY A 608 -36.23 14.84 19.97
C GLY A 608 -35.09 14.25 19.13
N LEU A 609 -35.03 12.92 18.90
CA LEU A 609 -34.08 12.38 17.94
C LEU A 609 -34.55 12.65 16.50
N PRO A 610 -33.62 13.06 15.59
CA PRO A 610 -33.96 13.28 14.19
C PRO A 610 -34.24 11.95 13.46
N PRO A 611 -35.08 11.98 12.40
CA PRO A 611 -35.26 10.79 11.56
C PRO A 611 -33.99 10.47 10.79
N LEU A 612 -33.72 9.16 10.57
CA LEU A 612 -32.68 8.63 9.70
C LEU A 612 -33.24 8.36 8.31
N HIS A 613 -32.70 9.00 7.30
CA HIS A 613 -33.07 8.78 5.91
C HIS A 613 -32.04 7.86 5.23
N ALA A 614 -32.49 6.71 4.74
CA ALA A 614 -31.65 5.75 4.05
C ALA A 614 -31.53 6.09 2.56
N HIS A 615 -30.34 5.91 1.99
CA HIS A 615 -30.04 6.27 0.61
C HIS A 615 -29.19 5.20 -0.09
N ILE A 616 -29.45 5.01 -1.38
CA ILE A 616 -28.53 4.34 -2.31
C ILE A 616 -28.06 5.41 -3.29
N TRP A 617 -26.79 5.77 -3.19
CA TRP A 617 -26.20 6.79 -4.06
C TRP A 617 -25.49 6.16 -5.27
N PRO A 618 -25.45 6.81 -6.42
CA PRO A 618 -24.68 6.35 -7.57
C PRO A 618 -23.17 6.35 -7.26
N THR A 619 -22.44 5.41 -7.89
CA THR A 619 -20.98 5.32 -7.85
C THR A 619 -20.34 5.59 -9.21
N THR A 620 -21.17 5.88 -10.22
CA THR A 620 -20.75 6.20 -11.58
C THR A 620 -21.47 7.45 -12.03
N TYR A 621 -20.73 8.39 -12.62
CA TYR A 621 -21.31 9.64 -13.13
C TYR A 621 -22.38 9.37 -14.16
N ASP A 622 -23.54 10.01 -13.96
CA ASP A 622 -24.65 10.06 -14.89
C ASP A 622 -25.12 11.53 -15.00
N PRO A 623 -25.07 12.14 -16.18
CA PRO A 623 -25.55 13.53 -16.38
C PRO A 623 -26.98 13.75 -15.97
N GLY A 624 -27.80 12.69 -15.89
CA GLY A 624 -29.23 12.76 -15.49
C GLY A 624 -29.46 12.67 -13.98
N ALA A 625 -28.44 12.23 -13.20
CA ALA A 625 -28.51 12.04 -11.74
C ALA A 625 -27.64 13.10 -11.03
N LEU A 626 -28.01 14.37 -11.14
CA LEU A 626 -27.11 15.48 -10.88
C LEU A 626 -26.91 15.84 -9.39
N GLU A 627 -27.82 15.53 -8.51
CA GLU A 627 -27.69 15.91 -7.10
C GLU A 627 -28.30 14.88 -6.16
N VAL A 628 -27.56 14.50 -5.14
CA VAL A 628 -28.10 13.82 -3.96
C VAL A 628 -27.83 14.73 -2.78
N ASP A 629 -28.87 15.06 -2.03
CA ASP A 629 -28.82 15.96 -0.86
C ASP A 629 -28.21 17.33 -1.14
N GLY A 630 -28.39 17.87 -2.35
CA GLY A 630 -27.86 19.18 -2.75
C GLY A 630 -26.38 19.21 -3.06
N MET A 631 -25.71 18.04 -3.14
CA MET A 631 -24.28 17.95 -3.39
C MET A 631 -23.96 17.19 -4.68
N GLN A 632 -23.15 17.80 -5.52
CA GLN A 632 -22.55 17.15 -6.67
C GLN A 632 -21.22 16.53 -6.25
N TYR A 633 -21.18 15.21 -6.10
CA TYR A 633 -19.98 14.47 -5.67
C TYR A 633 -19.38 13.59 -6.77
N LEU A 634 -20.02 13.50 -7.94
CA LEU A 634 -19.51 12.79 -9.12
C LEU A 634 -19.32 13.77 -10.27
N HIS A 635 -18.23 13.59 -11.02
CA HIS A 635 -17.84 14.42 -12.15
C HIS A 635 -17.61 13.56 -13.40
N GLU A 636 -17.70 14.17 -14.58
CA GLU A 636 -17.44 13.47 -15.86
C GLU A 636 -16.03 12.89 -15.99
N THR A 637 -15.08 13.40 -15.19
CA THR A 637 -13.70 12.91 -15.10
C THR A 637 -13.54 11.67 -14.25
N ASP A 638 -14.55 11.31 -13.44
CA ASP A 638 -14.54 10.14 -12.59
C ASP A 638 -14.73 8.87 -13.42
N VAL A 639 -13.90 7.86 -13.14
CA VAL A 639 -14.05 6.57 -13.80
C VAL A 639 -15.26 5.80 -13.26
N PRO A 640 -15.94 5.03 -14.10
CA PRO A 640 -17.04 4.16 -13.66
C PRO A 640 -16.60 3.16 -12.59
N ASN A 641 -17.51 2.85 -11.67
CA ASN A 641 -17.31 1.88 -10.60
C ASN A 641 -18.32 0.71 -10.69
N PRO A 642 -18.30 -0.07 -11.78
CA PRO A 642 -19.27 -1.13 -11.97
C PRO A 642 -19.17 -2.21 -10.86
N GLY A 643 -20.34 -2.72 -10.44
CA GLY A 643 -20.41 -3.75 -9.39
C GLY A 643 -20.18 -3.21 -7.98
N THR A 644 -20.36 -1.90 -7.79
CA THR A 644 -20.34 -1.27 -6.46
C THR A 644 -21.61 -0.44 -6.25
N SER A 645 -22.00 -0.30 -4.99
CA SER A 645 -23.05 0.60 -4.54
C SER A 645 -22.57 1.42 -3.36
N LEU A 646 -22.99 2.65 -3.26
CA LEU A 646 -22.75 3.51 -2.10
C LEU A 646 -24.06 3.63 -1.35
N ILE A 647 -24.09 3.19 -0.08
CA ILE A 647 -25.29 3.14 0.74
C ILE A 647 -25.06 3.85 2.06
N GLY A 648 -26.11 4.29 2.71
CA GLY A 648 -25.97 4.90 4.01
C GLY A 648 -27.18 5.73 4.44
N TYR A 649 -26.93 6.61 5.37
CA TYR A 649 -27.96 7.36 6.08
C TYR A 649 -27.61 8.84 6.17
N THR A 650 -28.64 9.69 6.12
CA THR A 650 -28.53 11.11 6.45
C THR A 650 -29.46 11.47 7.59
N PHE A 651 -29.09 12.46 8.40
CA PHE A 651 -29.90 13.04 9.46
C PHE A 651 -29.40 14.44 9.81
N THR A 652 -30.26 15.24 10.43
CA THR A 652 -29.98 16.63 10.77
C THR A 652 -29.98 16.83 12.26
N LEU A 653 -28.89 17.37 12.80
CA LEU A 653 -28.74 17.72 14.20
C LEU A 653 -29.01 19.20 14.45
N GLN A 654 -29.68 19.49 15.57
CA GLN A 654 -29.84 20.84 16.09
C GLN A 654 -28.56 21.30 16.79
N PRO A 655 -28.33 22.60 16.99
CA PRO A 655 -27.15 23.09 17.69
C PRO A 655 -26.95 22.39 19.03
N HIS A 656 -25.71 21.95 19.29
CA HIS A 656 -25.26 21.21 20.47
C HIS A 656 -25.96 19.87 20.72
N GLN A 657 -26.81 19.41 19.80
CA GLN A 657 -27.46 18.10 19.91
C GLN A 657 -26.41 17.01 19.84
N LYS A 658 -26.47 16.06 20.77
CA LYS A 658 -25.55 14.94 20.88
C LYS A 658 -26.30 13.62 20.67
N VAL A 659 -25.77 12.78 19.80
CA VAL A 659 -26.34 11.47 19.45
C VAL A 659 -25.27 10.41 19.32
N VAL A 660 -25.65 9.15 19.44
CA VAL A 660 -24.87 8.00 18.99
C VAL A 660 -25.54 7.43 17.76
N LEU A 661 -24.86 7.46 16.63
CA LEU A 661 -25.26 6.70 15.45
C LEU A 661 -24.68 5.28 15.60
N HIS A 662 -25.54 4.29 15.68
CA HIS A 662 -25.15 2.88 15.71
C HIS A 662 -25.56 2.20 14.42
N VAL A 663 -24.59 1.75 13.66
CA VAL A 663 -24.78 1.05 12.38
C VAL A 663 -24.31 -0.38 12.53
N ARG A 664 -25.14 -1.34 12.10
CA ARG A 664 -24.87 -2.78 12.19
C ARG A 664 -24.99 -3.43 10.82
N LEU A 665 -23.98 -4.20 10.46
CA LEU A 665 -24.03 -5.12 9.31
C LEU A 665 -24.06 -6.56 9.83
N TYR A 666 -25.20 -7.21 9.78
CA TYR A 666 -25.46 -8.46 10.50
C TYR A 666 -26.15 -9.52 9.63
N ARG A 667 -26.16 -10.76 10.11
CA ARG A 667 -26.94 -11.87 9.58
C ARG A 667 -28.20 -12.04 10.42
N TYR A 668 -29.35 -12.32 9.81
CA TYR A 668 -30.44 -12.93 10.55
C TYR A 668 -30.06 -14.38 10.89
N LEU A 669 -30.18 -14.74 12.17
CA LEU A 669 -30.04 -16.11 12.65
C LEU A 669 -31.21 -16.97 12.19
#